data_179a631729cf1f5331ff19a26a8a910c
#
_entry.id   179a631729cf1f5331ff19a26a8a910c
#
_cell.length_a   1.000
_cell.length_b   1.000
_cell.length_c   1.000
_cell.angle_alpha   90.00
_cell.angle_beta   90.00
_cell.angle_gamma   90.00
#
_symmetry.space_group_name_H-M   'P 1'
#
loop_
_entity.id
_entity.type
_entity.pdbx_description
1 polymer ?
#
loop_
_entity_poly.entity_id
_entity_poly.type
_entity_poly.pdbx_seq_one_letter_code
_entity_poly.pdbx_strand_id
1 'polypeptide(L)'
;PVDIDRLLIVTFTNAAAGEMRQRIRDALEARAEEAPENAHLQRQLVLIHNAQITTIHSFCLQVLRSHFHMIGLDPGFRIADEGEMLLLRQDVLKETLEEAYELGAGEVNTAEAEEFRQLLEQLAPGKDDQAVQNALLQVYQFSLGQPWPDEWLAGCRMAYCRPDKEETTPEPDWVRFAVKDTKRVLADVREEILYAITLCQAERGPYMYEKAMRDDLAMVEVLQEADGYRELAKAFAVSGTYTRLSTKKDESVLKEQKEQVQELRAGIKDARASVRVQYFYDRPEVLEETFYASGVVVRALTRLVERFMEKLTEKKREKNVLDFSDLEHLALEILVVHDETGTQASPAALEYAEQFEEIMIDEYQDSNLVQELILNSVAGRGRGEANRFMVGDVKQSIYRFRLACPELFLEKYQTYRERENACRIDLHKNFRSRSEVLDGVNEIFRQIMTENLGGIVYDKDAMLYPGAVFAPDSGEARRLPEFLLLDPEDQDKQEAEARLVGMRIQQMVGSFPVWDAKLSAYRPLAYRDIVILLRTVSGWAETFGEVLGDMGIPCFTGSQKGYFSAVEVRTVLAYLEVLDNPVQDIPLAAVMRSPIGGFSDEALAKLRSASEEQRFYDCCIAYRDNGEDAGLRLALDTFFRQMEYFREKAAYTPIHLLLWEILDVTGYGAYAAALPAGRQRKANLDMLVEKAIAYEATSYRGLYHFIRYIESLKRYEVDYGEASPGTESDDTVRIMSIHKSKGLEFPVVFVSGLGKQFNETELRGRLALHSSFGIGCDYVDTTLRLRQPSLLKKVIQKTSALENLGEELRILYVAMTRAKEKLILTGAVPNASQKLEAWQTLNIRAMETLSYSTLTKASSYLDWVLPALLQHSGEDCFLLRVLSAEDLLEESREAKASDLWRVLEHPKEEPEARRYLERVFSEGYPYEQEQAISGKVSVTELKKQTELPEEHEGLELYP
;
A
#
# COMPACT_ATOMS: atom_id res chain seq x y z
N PRO A 1 45.40 0.64 -1.23
CA PRO A 1 44.23 0.56 -2.11
C PRO A 1 43.57 -0.80 -1.88
N VAL A 2 42.26 -0.77 -1.70
CA VAL A 2 41.39 -1.95 -1.49
C VAL A 2 40.88 -2.42 -2.84
N ASP A 3 40.84 -3.73 -3.09
CA ASP A 3 40.25 -4.29 -4.30
C ASP A 3 38.73 -4.30 -4.19
N ILE A 4 38.01 -4.05 -5.28
CA ILE A 4 36.55 -3.88 -5.29
C ILE A 4 35.80 -5.18 -4.93
N ASP A 5 36.38 -6.35 -5.15
CA ASP A 5 35.84 -7.64 -4.75
C ASP A 5 35.94 -7.90 -3.23
N ARG A 6 36.64 -7.03 -2.50
CA ARG A 6 36.69 -7.01 -1.04
C ARG A 6 35.68 -6.04 -0.40
N LEU A 7 34.80 -5.46 -1.20
CA LEU A 7 33.72 -4.61 -0.76
C LEU A 7 32.39 -5.39 -0.84
N LEU A 8 31.59 -5.30 0.21
CA LEU A 8 30.18 -5.72 0.17
C LEU A 8 29.32 -4.47 0.05
N ILE A 9 28.65 -4.29 -1.07
CA ILE A 9 27.77 -3.16 -1.33
C ILE A 9 26.34 -3.68 -1.46
N VAL A 10 25.50 -3.33 -0.50
CA VAL A 10 24.12 -3.81 -0.39
C VAL A 10 23.15 -2.69 -0.72
N THR A 11 22.20 -2.98 -1.62
CA THR A 11 21.13 -2.07 -2.01
C THR A 11 19.75 -2.74 -1.81
N PHE A 12 18.70 -1.95 -1.83
CA PHE A 12 17.35 -2.47 -1.61
C PHE A 12 16.76 -3.19 -2.84
N THR A 13 17.12 -2.77 -4.07
CA THR A 13 16.58 -3.35 -5.32
C THR A 13 17.68 -3.80 -6.27
N ASN A 14 17.38 -4.84 -7.08
CA ASN A 14 18.30 -5.30 -8.12
C ASN A 14 18.59 -4.21 -9.17
N ALA A 15 17.61 -3.34 -9.47
CA ALA A 15 17.81 -2.22 -10.37
C ALA A 15 18.83 -1.23 -9.82
N ALA A 16 18.73 -0.86 -8.53
CA ALA A 16 19.69 0.02 -7.86
C ALA A 16 21.10 -0.61 -7.81
N ALA A 17 21.21 -1.91 -7.53
CA ALA A 17 22.48 -2.64 -7.56
C ALA A 17 23.10 -2.64 -8.97
N GLY A 18 22.29 -2.83 -10.02
CA GLY A 18 22.72 -2.76 -11.41
C GLY A 18 23.21 -1.36 -11.81
N GLU A 19 22.44 -0.32 -11.47
CA GLU A 19 22.82 1.07 -11.73
C GLU A 19 24.11 1.46 -10.98
N MET A 20 24.22 1.09 -9.71
CA MET A 20 25.42 1.34 -8.91
C MET A 20 26.66 0.67 -9.53
N ARG A 21 26.53 -0.59 -9.94
CA ARG A 21 27.59 -1.32 -10.63
C ARG A 21 28.01 -0.63 -11.92
N GLN A 22 27.04 -0.13 -12.71
CA GLN A 22 27.31 0.59 -13.94
C GLN A 22 28.04 1.92 -13.67
N ARG A 23 27.55 2.71 -12.71
CA ARG A 23 28.20 4.00 -12.34
C ARG A 23 29.64 3.82 -11.84
N ILE A 24 29.89 2.77 -11.03
CA ILE A 24 31.24 2.45 -10.56
C ILE A 24 32.12 2.04 -11.73
N ARG A 25 31.62 1.25 -12.67
CA ARG A 25 32.32 0.85 -13.88
C ARG A 25 32.71 2.08 -14.71
N ASP A 26 31.72 2.95 -15.03
CA ASP A 26 31.94 4.16 -15.84
C ASP A 26 33.00 5.07 -15.20
N ALA A 27 32.94 5.21 -13.85
CA ALA A 27 33.93 5.99 -13.11
C ALA A 27 35.34 5.37 -13.15
N LEU A 28 35.44 4.03 -13.09
CA LEU A 28 36.71 3.31 -13.20
C LEU A 28 37.27 3.41 -14.63
N GLU A 29 36.41 3.28 -15.65
CA GLU A 29 36.81 3.44 -17.06
C GLU A 29 37.36 4.85 -17.31
N ALA A 30 36.64 5.91 -16.90
CA ALA A 30 37.08 7.28 -17.04
C ALA A 30 38.45 7.52 -16.34
N ARG A 31 38.64 7.00 -15.13
CA ARG A 31 39.89 7.10 -14.39
C ARG A 31 41.03 6.28 -15.04
N ALA A 32 40.73 5.15 -15.62
CA ALA A 32 41.70 4.31 -16.32
C ALA A 32 42.14 4.95 -17.65
N GLU A 33 41.24 5.67 -18.33
CA GLU A 33 41.59 6.47 -19.52
C GLU A 33 42.51 7.67 -19.16
N GLU A 34 42.28 8.33 -18.02
CA GLU A 34 43.14 9.40 -17.52
C GLU A 34 44.55 8.90 -17.09
N ALA A 35 44.62 7.63 -16.61
CA ALA A 35 45.88 7.05 -16.13
C ALA A 35 46.04 5.58 -16.65
N PRO A 36 46.31 5.37 -17.95
CA PRO A 36 46.40 4.06 -18.58
C PRO A 36 47.47 3.11 -17.98
N GLU A 37 48.52 3.68 -17.43
CA GLU A 37 49.64 2.96 -16.81
C GLU A 37 49.33 2.48 -15.38
N ASN A 38 48.19 2.83 -14.82
CA ASN A 38 47.83 2.43 -13.46
C ASN A 38 47.31 1.00 -13.43
N ALA A 39 48.20 0.04 -13.13
CA ALA A 39 47.88 -1.36 -13.04
C ALA A 39 46.75 -1.69 -12.03
N HIS A 40 46.62 -0.90 -10.96
CA HIS A 40 45.54 -1.09 -9.99
C HIS A 40 44.15 -0.79 -10.61
N LEU A 41 44.01 0.33 -11.35
CA LEU A 41 42.73 0.66 -12.01
C LEU A 41 42.35 -0.37 -13.06
N GLN A 42 43.32 -0.83 -13.86
CA GLN A 42 43.10 -1.93 -14.84
C GLN A 42 42.63 -3.21 -14.16
N ARG A 43 43.22 -3.55 -13.02
CA ARG A 43 42.78 -4.69 -12.21
C ARG A 43 41.37 -4.52 -11.69
N GLN A 44 40.95 -3.33 -11.20
CA GLN A 44 39.59 -3.08 -10.71
C GLN A 44 38.53 -3.26 -11.80
N LEU A 45 38.82 -2.88 -13.05
CA LEU A 45 37.92 -3.08 -14.19
C LEU A 45 37.65 -4.56 -14.48
N VAL A 46 38.61 -5.42 -14.19
CA VAL A 46 38.42 -6.88 -14.30
C VAL A 46 37.66 -7.42 -13.10
N LEU A 47 37.99 -6.95 -11.89
CA LEU A 47 37.40 -7.44 -10.65
C LEU A 47 35.95 -7.02 -10.44
N ILE A 48 35.46 -5.95 -11.10
CA ILE A 48 34.10 -5.44 -10.91
C ILE A 48 33.01 -6.48 -11.22
N HIS A 49 33.30 -7.44 -12.08
CA HIS A 49 32.39 -8.53 -12.38
C HIS A 49 32.18 -9.48 -11.19
N ASN A 50 33.18 -9.59 -10.32
CA ASN A 50 33.17 -10.41 -9.11
C ASN A 50 32.80 -9.62 -7.86
N ALA A 51 32.66 -8.30 -7.98
CA ALA A 51 32.35 -7.42 -6.87
C ALA A 51 30.94 -7.71 -6.32
N GLN A 52 30.83 -7.75 -5.00
CA GLN A 52 29.59 -8.00 -4.27
C GLN A 52 28.73 -6.71 -4.19
N ILE A 53 28.21 -6.29 -5.36
CA ILE A 53 27.26 -5.17 -5.47
C ILE A 53 25.88 -5.80 -5.72
N THR A 54 25.06 -5.93 -4.68
CA THR A 54 23.94 -6.86 -4.69
C THR A 54 22.80 -6.43 -3.75
N THR A 55 21.67 -7.12 -3.80
CA THR A 55 20.63 -7.00 -2.77
C THR A 55 20.92 -7.93 -1.60
N ILE A 56 20.33 -7.64 -0.43
CA ILE A 56 20.53 -8.50 0.75
C ILE A 56 20.11 -9.95 0.50
N HIS A 57 18.98 -10.18 -0.18
CA HIS A 57 18.52 -11.53 -0.53
C HIS A 57 19.50 -12.26 -1.46
N SER A 58 20.12 -11.55 -2.41
CA SER A 58 21.12 -12.14 -3.28
C SER A 58 22.40 -12.50 -2.51
N PHE A 59 22.77 -11.70 -1.51
CA PHE A 59 23.86 -12.01 -0.59
C PHE A 59 23.51 -13.26 0.24
N CYS A 60 22.31 -13.31 0.85
CA CYS A 60 21.84 -14.49 1.57
C CYS A 60 21.86 -15.74 0.69
N LEU A 61 21.39 -15.65 -0.56
CA LEU A 61 21.43 -16.76 -1.50
C LEU A 61 22.87 -17.25 -1.78
N GLN A 62 23.83 -16.33 -1.85
CA GLN A 62 25.25 -16.68 -2.00
C GLN A 62 25.78 -17.40 -0.75
N VAL A 63 25.45 -16.91 0.46
CA VAL A 63 25.81 -17.57 1.72
C VAL A 63 25.27 -19.00 1.74
N LEU A 64 24.00 -19.19 1.39
CA LEU A 64 23.37 -20.51 1.33
C LEU A 64 24.08 -21.45 0.34
N ARG A 65 24.39 -20.95 -0.86
CA ARG A 65 25.10 -21.75 -1.89
C ARG A 65 26.52 -22.11 -1.51
N SER A 66 27.18 -21.29 -0.69
CA SER A 66 28.54 -21.55 -0.24
C SER A 66 28.59 -22.49 0.97
N HIS A 67 27.61 -22.40 1.87
CA HIS A 67 27.60 -23.07 3.16
C HIS A 67 26.39 -23.98 3.39
N PHE A 68 25.70 -24.44 2.30
CA PHE A 68 24.48 -25.28 2.37
C PHE A 68 24.67 -26.54 3.24
N HIS A 69 25.90 -27.08 3.31
CA HIS A 69 26.22 -28.26 4.09
C HIS A 69 26.09 -28.06 5.60
N MET A 70 26.21 -26.82 6.11
CA MET A 70 26.14 -26.52 7.56
C MET A 70 24.72 -26.75 8.09
N ILE A 71 23.72 -26.51 7.27
CA ILE A 71 22.28 -26.62 7.62
C ILE A 71 21.61 -27.83 6.97
N GLY A 72 22.38 -28.71 6.32
CA GLY A 72 21.87 -29.91 5.65
C GLY A 72 20.94 -29.61 4.47
N LEU A 73 21.10 -28.47 3.80
CA LEU A 73 20.32 -28.07 2.63
C LEU A 73 20.83 -28.80 1.37
N ASP A 74 19.91 -29.24 0.50
CA ASP A 74 20.26 -29.80 -0.80
C ASP A 74 20.77 -28.68 -1.73
N PRO A 75 21.97 -28.82 -2.36
CA PRO A 75 22.52 -27.77 -3.23
C PRO A 75 21.67 -27.47 -4.47
N GLY A 76 20.80 -28.39 -4.87
CA GLY A 76 19.87 -28.20 -5.99
C GLY A 76 18.60 -27.42 -5.65
N PHE A 77 18.52 -26.79 -4.50
CA PHE A 77 17.35 -26.01 -4.12
C PHE A 77 17.07 -24.86 -5.12
N ARG A 78 15.79 -24.57 -5.27
CA ARG A 78 15.32 -23.42 -6.05
C ARG A 78 14.46 -22.50 -5.20
N ILE A 79 14.33 -21.26 -5.63
CA ILE A 79 13.38 -20.31 -5.05
C ILE A 79 12.01 -20.57 -5.69
N ALA A 80 11.02 -20.85 -4.87
CA ALA A 80 9.65 -21.03 -5.32
C ALA A 80 9.01 -19.68 -5.70
N ASP A 81 8.14 -19.70 -6.70
CA ASP A 81 7.32 -18.53 -6.98
C ASP A 81 6.21 -18.33 -5.92
N GLU A 82 5.64 -17.14 -5.89
CA GLU A 82 4.63 -16.77 -4.90
C GLU A 82 3.37 -17.64 -4.99
N GLY A 83 2.95 -18.02 -6.19
CA GLY A 83 1.78 -18.88 -6.40
C GLY A 83 2.02 -20.32 -5.94
N GLU A 84 3.21 -20.85 -6.17
CA GLU A 84 3.60 -22.18 -5.65
C GLU A 84 3.61 -22.17 -4.12
N MET A 85 4.20 -21.16 -3.51
CA MET A 85 4.22 -21.02 -2.07
C MET A 85 2.83 -20.85 -1.47
N LEU A 86 1.94 -20.17 -2.18
CA LEU A 86 0.56 -20.00 -1.77
C LEU A 86 -0.19 -21.33 -1.71
N LEU A 87 -0.07 -22.14 -2.77
CA LEU A 87 -0.64 -23.49 -2.79
C LEU A 87 -0.07 -24.37 -1.67
N LEU A 88 1.24 -24.35 -1.49
CA LEU A 88 1.90 -25.14 -0.47
C LEU A 88 1.43 -24.76 0.94
N ARG A 89 1.34 -23.44 1.23
CA ARG A 89 0.81 -22.94 2.50
C ARG A 89 -0.64 -23.38 2.73
N GLN A 90 -1.48 -23.39 1.68
CA GLN A 90 -2.88 -23.83 1.81
C GLN A 90 -2.99 -25.33 2.11
N ASP A 91 -2.20 -26.14 1.41
CA ASP A 91 -2.20 -27.59 1.62
C ASP A 91 -1.73 -27.94 3.04
N VAL A 92 -0.65 -27.30 3.51
CA VAL A 92 -0.12 -27.49 4.88
C VAL A 92 -1.08 -26.95 5.93
N LEU A 93 -1.72 -25.79 5.67
CA LEU A 93 -2.70 -25.22 6.59
C LEU A 93 -3.89 -26.16 6.81
N LYS A 94 -4.40 -26.73 5.72
CA LYS A 94 -5.49 -27.70 5.79
C LYS A 94 -5.08 -28.95 6.59
N GLU A 95 -3.92 -29.51 6.32
CA GLU A 95 -3.37 -30.68 7.03
C GLU A 95 -3.15 -30.37 8.52
N THR A 96 -2.67 -29.19 8.87
CA THR A 96 -2.45 -28.75 10.27
C THR A 96 -3.77 -28.64 11.02
N LEU A 97 -4.80 -28.09 10.39
CA LEU A 97 -6.12 -27.95 11.02
C LEU A 97 -6.85 -29.29 11.13
N GLU A 98 -6.77 -30.17 10.12
CA GLU A 98 -7.34 -31.52 10.18
C GLU A 98 -6.80 -32.30 11.39
N GLU A 99 -5.49 -32.30 11.62
CA GLU A 99 -4.88 -32.92 12.79
C GLU A 99 -5.33 -32.26 14.10
N ALA A 100 -5.42 -30.93 14.13
CA ALA A 100 -5.90 -30.23 15.34
C ALA A 100 -7.36 -30.57 15.66
N TYR A 101 -8.20 -30.76 14.64
CA TYR A 101 -9.59 -31.24 14.80
C TYR A 101 -9.65 -32.68 15.30
N GLU A 102 -8.79 -33.58 14.78
CA GLU A 102 -8.71 -34.96 15.25
C GLU A 102 -8.30 -35.03 16.73
N LEU A 103 -7.31 -34.24 17.13
CA LEU A 103 -6.90 -34.11 18.54
C LEU A 103 -8.03 -33.53 19.41
N GLY A 104 -8.77 -32.54 18.91
CA GLY A 104 -9.89 -31.92 19.60
C GLY A 104 -11.12 -32.81 19.75
N ALA A 105 -11.32 -33.77 18.83
CA ALA A 105 -12.44 -34.74 18.81
C ALA A 105 -12.12 -36.03 19.56
N GLY A 106 -10.84 -36.29 19.90
CA GLY A 106 -10.42 -37.52 20.58
C GLY A 106 -11.02 -37.67 21.99
N GLU A 107 -11.17 -38.94 22.46
CA GLU A 107 -11.68 -39.24 23.81
C GLU A 107 -10.73 -38.80 24.94
N VAL A 108 -9.45 -38.49 24.61
CA VAL A 108 -8.46 -38.05 25.59
C VAL A 108 -8.58 -36.52 25.73
N ASN A 109 -9.12 -36.08 26.84
CA ASN A 109 -9.30 -34.67 27.17
C ASN A 109 -7.94 -34.08 27.60
N THR A 110 -7.06 -33.80 26.64
CA THR A 110 -5.77 -33.12 26.91
C THR A 110 -6.01 -31.63 27.08
N ALA A 111 -5.14 -30.95 27.81
CA ALA A 111 -5.19 -29.50 27.97
C ALA A 111 -5.13 -28.77 26.60
N GLU A 112 -4.38 -29.33 25.65
CA GLU A 112 -4.28 -28.80 24.28
C GLU A 112 -5.58 -28.90 23.52
N ALA A 113 -6.28 -30.03 23.60
CA ALA A 113 -7.59 -30.23 22.97
C ALA A 113 -8.64 -29.24 23.52
N GLU A 114 -8.59 -28.96 24.80
CA GLU A 114 -9.48 -27.98 25.43
C GLU A 114 -9.14 -26.56 25.00
N GLU A 115 -7.85 -26.18 24.98
CA GLU A 115 -7.41 -24.88 24.50
C GLU A 115 -7.77 -24.67 23.02
N PHE A 116 -7.65 -25.69 22.16
CA PHE A 116 -8.07 -25.63 20.77
C PHE A 116 -9.59 -25.45 20.60
N ARG A 117 -10.40 -26.16 21.39
CA ARG A 117 -11.85 -25.96 21.38
C ARG A 117 -12.24 -24.54 21.78
N GLN A 118 -11.61 -23.99 22.80
CA GLN A 118 -11.82 -22.61 23.23
C GLN A 118 -11.38 -21.60 22.16
N LEU A 119 -10.27 -21.87 21.45
CA LEU A 119 -9.84 -21.08 20.30
C LEU A 119 -10.93 -21.01 19.22
N LEU A 120 -11.50 -22.17 18.85
CA LEU A 120 -12.58 -22.24 17.85
C LEU A 120 -13.83 -21.50 18.31
N GLU A 121 -14.27 -21.68 19.55
CA GLU A 121 -15.42 -20.99 20.11
C GLU A 121 -15.24 -19.45 20.10
N GLN A 122 -14.03 -18.97 20.33
CA GLN A 122 -13.75 -17.54 20.41
C GLN A 122 -13.51 -16.89 19.05
N LEU A 123 -12.77 -17.54 18.15
CA LEU A 123 -12.43 -16.99 16.84
C LEU A 123 -13.40 -17.41 15.73
N ALA A 124 -13.99 -18.60 15.80
CA ALA A 124 -14.85 -19.17 14.76
C ALA A 124 -16.16 -19.74 15.34
N PRO A 125 -17.04 -18.94 15.98
CA PRO A 125 -18.25 -19.43 16.61
C PRO A 125 -19.31 -19.95 15.62
N GLY A 126 -19.00 -20.02 14.33
CA GLY A 126 -19.86 -20.51 13.25
C GLY A 126 -19.43 -21.88 12.73
N LYS A 127 -19.85 -22.19 11.49
CA LYS A 127 -19.47 -23.42 10.78
C LYS A 127 -18.20 -23.25 9.94
N ASP A 128 -17.68 -22.02 9.82
CA ASP A 128 -16.55 -21.64 8.99
C ASP A 128 -15.33 -21.37 9.88
N ASP A 129 -14.22 -22.02 9.62
CA ASP A 129 -12.95 -21.89 10.33
C ASP A 129 -11.99 -20.86 9.66
N GLN A 130 -12.46 -20.16 8.63
CA GLN A 130 -11.66 -19.16 7.88
C GLN A 130 -11.03 -18.11 8.81
N ALA A 131 -11.71 -17.77 9.90
CA ALA A 131 -11.18 -16.81 10.87
C ALA A 131 -9.94 -17.34 11.62
N VAL A 132 -9.90 -18.66 11.91
CA VAL A 132 -8.72 -19.31 12.53
C VAL A 132 -7.60 -19.44 11.51
N GLN A 133 -7.93 -19.82 10.27
CA GLN A 133 -6.95 -19.88 9.17
C GLN A 133 -6.26 -18.54 8.96
N ASN A 134 -7.04 -17.47 8.87
CA ASN A 134 -6.50 -16.11 8.71
C ASN A 134 -5.65 -15.68 9.91
N ALA A 135 -6.09 -15.99 11.13
CA ALA A 135 -5.33 -15.69 12.35
C ALA A 135 -3.99 -16.45 12.40
N LEU A 136 -4.00 -17.74 12.02
CA LEU A 136 -2.78 -18.55 11.96
C LEU A 136 -1.79 -17.97 10.95
N LEU A 137 -2.24 -17.69 9.72
CA LEU A 137 -1.39 -17.12 8.67
C LEU A 137 -0.88 -15.73 9.03
N GLN A 138 -1.71 -14.90 9.68
CA GLN A 138 -1.32 -13.57 10.13
C GLN A 138 -0.19 -13.66 11.17
N VAL A 139 -0.32 -14.52 12.18
CA VAL A 139 0.72 -14.70 13.22
C VAL A 139 1.97 -15.31 12.61
N TYR A 140 1.84 -16.30 11.73
CA TYR A 140 2.96 -16.89 10.99
C TYR A 140 3.74 -15.84 10.21
N GLN A 141 3.07 -15.06 9.35
CA GLN A 141 3.73 -14.03 8.56
C GLN A 141 4.41 -12.98 9.42
N PHE A 142 3.78 -12.60 10.53
CA PHE A 142 4.35 -11.62 11.45
C PHE A 142 5.59 -12.17 12.18
N SER A 143 5.57 -13.45 12.60
CA SER A 143 6.69 -14.10 13.30
C SER A 143 7.94 -14.17 12.42
N LEU A 144 7.80 -14.31 11.11
CA LEU A 144 8.93 -14.30 10.15
C LEU A 144 9.68 -12.95 10.10
N GLY A 145 9.12 -11.88 10.63
CA GLY A 145 9.84 -10.61 10.82
C GLY A 145 10.78 -10.60 12.03
N GLN A 146 10.71 -11.63 12.87
CA GLN A 146 11.57 -11.76 14.03
C GLN A 146 12.78 -12.64 13.68
N PRO A 147 13.96 -12.35 14.23
CA PRO A 147 15.14 -13.17 13.99
C PRO A 147 14.98 -14.64 14.42
N TRP A 148 14.28 -14.86 15.52
CA TRP A 148 13.96 -16.16 16.10
C TRP A 148 12.45 -16.27 16.31
N PRO A 149 11.69 -16.73 15.30
CA PRO A 149 10.24 -16.82 15.36
C PRO A 149 9.70 -17.65 16.52
N ASP A 150 10.34 -18.79 16.82
CA ASP A 150 9.94 -19.70 17.89
C ASP A 150 10.10 -19.06 19.27
N GLU A 151 11.16 -18.31 19.50
CA GLU A 151 11.37 -17.58 20.75
C GLU A 151 10.35 -16.47 20.94
N TRP A 152 10.02 -15.74 19.85
CA TRP A 152 8.99 -14.72 19.89
C TRP A 152 7.62 -15.32 20.21
N LEU A 153 7.25 -16.46 19.59
CA LEU A 153 6.01 -17.18 19.86
C LEU A 153 5.97 -17.68 21.31
N ALA A 154 7.09 -18.23 21.82
CA ALA A 154 7.22 -18.63 23.22
C ALA A 154 7.09 -17.44 24.18
N GLY A 155 7.72 -16.32 23.88
CA GLY A 155 7.60 -15.07 24.61
C GLY A 155 6.16 -14.55 24.69
N CYS A 156 5.44 -14.63 23.57
CA CYS A 156 4.00 -14.29 23.53
C CYS A 156 3.18 -15.17 24.48
N ARG A 157 3.47 -16.47 24.58
CA ARG A 157 2.78 -17.38 25.51
C ARG A 157 3.13 -17.05 26.97
N MET A 158 4.40 -16.81 27.24
CA MET A 158 4.87 -16.51 28.60
C MET A 158 4.28 -15.22 29.16
N ALA A 159 4.06 -14.21 28.33
CA ALA A 159 3.44 -12.95 28.74
C ALA A 159 2.06 -13.14 29.40
N TYR A 160 1.34 -14.21 29.07
CA TYR A 160 0.03 -14.56 29.65
C TYR A 160 0.11 -15.54 30.81
N CYS A 161 1.31 -15.88 31.29
CA CYS A 161 1.47 -16.64 32.53
C CYS A 161 1.47 -15.68 33.70
N ARG A 162 0.70 -16.01 34.76
CA ARG A 162 0.73 -15.19 36.01
C ARG A 162 2.09 -15.34 36.65
N PRO A 163 2.77 -14.23 36.99
CA PRO A 163 4.01 -14.30 37.75
C PRO A 163 3.74 -14.87 39.15
N ASP A 164 4.70 -15.61 39.69
CA ASP A 164 4.66 -16.06 41.06
C ASP A 164 4.62 -14.87 42.04
N LYS A 165 3.79 -14.95 43.09
CA LYS A 165 3.41 -13.81 43.93
C LYS A 165 4.56 -13.16 44.75
N GLU A 166 5.78 -13.64 44.66
CA GLU A 166 6.92 -13.18 45.48
C GLU A 166 7.87 -12.22 44.76
N GLU A 167 7.75 -12.01 43.44
CA GLU A 167 8.60 -11.07 42.69
C GLU A 167 7.85 -9.79 42.39
N THR A 168 8.41 -8.63 42.78
CA THR A 168 8.05 -7.30 42.30
C THR A 168 8.50 -7.18 40.85
N THR A 169 7.76 -7.79 39.92
CA THR A 169 8.02 -7.65 38.50
C THR A 169 7.78 -6.20 38.09
N PRO A 170 8.70 -5.57 37.35
CA PRO A 170 8.48 -4.23 36.82
C PRO A 170 7.25 -4.20 35.89
N GLU A 171 6.57 -3.06 35.85
CA GLU A 171 5.44 -2.91 34.94
C GLU A 171 5.87 -3.26 33.47
N PRO A 172 5.10 -4.09 32.76
CA PRO A 172 5.39 -4.43 31.37
C PRO A 172 5.51 -3.18 30.48
N ASP A 173 6.32 -3.25 29.43
CA ASP A 173 6.55 -2.12 28.53
C ASP A 173 5.28 -1.58 27.88
N TRP A 174 4.32 -2.45 27.56
CA TRP A 174 3.04 -2.03 27.03
C TRP A 174 2.19 -1.25 28.05
N VAL A 175 2.31 -1.52 29.35
CA VAL A 175 1.67 -0.72 30.41
C VAL A 175 2.35 0.64 30.51
N ARG A 176 3.69 0.66 30.47
CA ARG A 176 4.46 1.92 30.46
C ARG A 176 4.12 2.78 29.26
N PHE A 177 3.87 2.17 28.09
CA PHE A 177 3.39 2.89 26.91
C PHE A 177 2.02 3.55 27.18
N ALA A 178 1.05 2.83 27.75
CA ALA A 178 -0.28 3.39 28.07
C ALA A 178 -0.19 4.61 29.01
N VAL A 179 0.70 4.55 29.98
CA VAL A 179 0.99 5.68 30.89
C VAL A 179 1.60 6.85 30.11
N LYS A 180 2.60 6.59 29.26
CA LYS A 180 3.30 7.62 28.48
C LYS A 180 2.36 8.30 27.49
N ASP A 181 1.54 7.56 26.76
CA ASP A 181 0.54 8.10 25.83
C ASP A 181 -0.52 8.94 26.56
N THR A 182 -1.00 8.45 27.70
CA THR A 182 -1.92 9.20 28.57
C THR A 182 -1.33 10.55 28.97
N LYS A 183 -0.08 10.56 29.48
CA LYS A 183 0.59 11.79 29.91
C LYS A 183 0.80 12.78 28.75
N ARG A 184 1.08 12.28 27.53
CA ARG A 184 1.19 13.13 26.33
C ARG A 184 -0.14 13.84 25.99
N VAL A 185 -1.23 13.08 25.97
CA VAL A 185 -2.56 13.66 25.71
C VAL A 185 -2.95 14.66 26.81
N LEU A 186 -2.66 14.33 28.07
CA LEU A 186 -2.93 15.25 29.19
C LEU A 186 -2.08 16.53 29.13
N ALA A 187 -0.86 16.46 28.59
CA ALA A 187 -0.03 17.64 28.37
C ALA A 187 -0.66 18.59 27.35
N ASP A 188 -1.13 18.08 26.23
CA ASP A 188 -1.87 18.87 25.24
C ASP A 188 -3.14 19.48 25.85
N VAL A 189 -3.92 18.67 26.56
CA VAL A 189 -5.15 19.13 27.25
C VAL A 189 -4.82 20.25 28.24
N ARG A 190 -3.72 20.15 28.97
CA ARG A 190 -3.27 21.20 29.88
C ARG A 190 -2.99 22.52 29.16
N GLU A 191 -2.24 22.46 28.05
CA GLU A 191 -1.97 23.66 27.24
C GLU A 191 -3.27 24.22 26.62
N GLU A 192 -4.21 23.36 26.25
CA GLU A 192 -5.54 23.80 25.78
C GLU A 192 -6.33 24.55 26.85
N ILE A 193 -6.29 24.08 28.08
CA ILE A 193 -6.95 24.75 29.19
C ILE A 193 -6.26 26.09 29.48
N LEU A 194 -4.93 26.14 29.49
CA LEU A 194 -4.19 27.39 29.72
C LEU A 194 -4.51 28.44 28.65
N TYR A 195 -4.59 28.03 27.39
CA TYR A 195 -5.03 28.93 26.32
C TYR A 195 -6.47 29.39 26.49
N ALA A 196 -7.41 28.49 26.86
CA ALA A 196 -8.78 28.87 27.16
C ALA A 196 -8.87 29.88 28.32
N ILE A 197 -7.99 29.78 29.33
CA ILE A 197 -7.89 30.76 30.42
C ILE A 197 -7.40 32.11 29.89
N THR A 198 -6.40 32.15 29.00
CA THR A 198 -5.95 33.43 28.42
C THR A 198 -7.04 34.10 27.61
N LEU A 199 -7.85 33.34 26.86
CA LEU A 199 -9.03 33.87 26.16
C LEU A 199 -10.08 34.42 27.12
N CYS A 200 -10.30 33.74 28.26
CA CYS A 200 -11.22 34.24 29.28
C CYS A 200 -10.75 35.58 29.90
N GLN A 201 -9.46 35.82 29.96
CA GLN A 201 -8.83 37.01 30.53
C GLN A 201 -8.59 38.12 29.50
N ALA A 202 -8.80 37.83 28.21
CA ALA A 202 -8.60 38.81 27.15
C ALA A 202 -9.62 39.96 27.25
N GLU A 203 -9.30 41.08 26.62
CA GLU A 203 -10.25 42.22 26.51
C GLU A 203 -11.51 41.74 25.80
N ARG A 204 -12.68 41.91 26.44
CA ARG A 204 -13.99 41.40 26.03
C ARG A 204 -14.12 39.87 26.00
N GLY A 205 -13.18 39.12 26.67
CA GLY A 205 -13.22 37.68 26.83
C GLY A 205 -14.33 37.20 27.77
N PRO A 206 -14.68 35.88 27.71
CA PRO A 206 -15.71 35.29 28.54
C PRO A 206 -15.22 35.02 29.97
N TYR A 207 -14.88 36.06 30.71
CA TYR A 207 -14.35 36.02 32.09
C TYR A 207 -15.18 35.12 33.04
N MET A 208 -16.49 34.99 32.79
CA MET A 208 -17.38 34.15 33.59
C MET A 208 -17.06 32.63 33.45
N TYR A 209 -16.23 32.23 32.50
CA TYR A 209 -15.82 30.83 32.29
C TYR A 209 -14.47 30.51 32.97
N GLU A 210 -13.70 31.55 33.38
CA GLU A 210 -12.33 31.34 33.91
C GLU A 210 -12.30 30.39 35.11
N LYS A 211 -13.25 30.51 36.05
CA LYS A 211 -13.32 29.57 37.18
C LYS A 211 -13.45 28.11 36.75
N ALA A 212 -14.32 27.84 35.79
CA ALA A 212 -14.52 26.47 35.29
C ALA A 212 -13.27 25.92 34.58
N MET A 213 -12.55 26.79 33.87
CA MET A 213 -11.29 26.41 33.23
C MET A 213 -10.17 26.14 34.25
N ARG A 214 -10.12 26.93 35.35
CA ARG A 214 -9.15 26.66 36.45
C ARG A 214 -9.47 25.38 37.21
N ASP A 215 -10.76 25.08 37.42
CA ASP A 215 -11.19 23.80 38.02
C ASP A 215 -10.81 22.62 37.12
N ASP A 216 -10.97 22.78 35.80
CA ASP A 216 -10.58 21.78 34.80
C ASP A 216 -9.05 21.60 34.78
N LEU A 217 -8.26 22.68 34.92
CA LEU A 217 -6.80 22.63 35.01
C LEU A 217 -6.34 21.84 36.24
N ALA A 218 -6.86 22.17 37.42
CA ALA A 218 -6.52 21.46 38.64
C ALA A 218 -6.80 19.95 38.55
N MET A 219 -7.90 19.57 37.87
CA MET A 219 -8.21 18.16 37.60
C MET A 219 -7.16 17.48 36.72
N VAL A 220 -6.71 18.16 35.66
CA VAL A 220 -5.69 17.61 34.74
C VAL A 220 -4.33 17.53 35.43
N GLU A 221 -3.96 18.50 36.24
CA GLU A 221 -2.69 18.49 37.01
C GLU A 221 -2.62 17.29 37.96
N VAL A 222 -3.70 16.97 38.66
CA VAL A 222 -3.79 15.76 39.50
C VAL A 222 -3.56 14.49 38.68
N LEU A 223 -4.09 14.40 37.46
CA LEU A 223 -3.86 13.28 36.55
C LEU A 223 -2.40 13.21 36.05
N GLN A 224 -1.78 14.35 35.83
CA GLN A 224 -0.38 14.42 35.40
C GLN A 224 0.62 14.06 36.48
N GLU A 225 0.32 14.36 37.77
CA GLU A 225 1.14 14.03 38.92
C GLU A 225 1.13 12.54 39.27
N ALA A 226 0.06 11.81 38.90
CA ALA A 226 -0.06 10.38 39.16
C ALA A 226 1.08 9.60 38.50
N ASP A 227 1.78 8.73 39.31
CA ASP A 227 2.88 7.92 38.79
C ASP A 227 2.46 6.46 38.62
N GLY A 228 2.67 5.93 37.40
CA GLY A 228 2.32 4.57 37.06
C GLY A 228 0.81 4.37 36.75
N TYR A 229 0.51 3.19 36.18
CA TYR A 229 -0.82 2.86 35.66
C TYR A 229 -1.91 2.82 36.76
N ARG A 230 -1.60 2.19 37.91
CA ARG A 230 -2.59 2.01 38.99
C ARG A 230 -2.98 3.34 39.64
N GLU A 231 -2.05 4.27 39.79
CA GLU A 231 -2.34 5.60 40.33
C GLU A 231 -3.16 6.44 39.34
N LEU A 232 -2.83 6.41 38.04
CA LEU A 232 -3.63 7.04 37.02
C LEU A 232 -5.06 6.48 37.01
N ALA A 233 -5.24 5.17 37.07
CA ALA A 233 -6.56 4.55 37.12
C ALA A 233 -7.38 5.03 38.33
N LYS A 234 -6.77 5.12 39.53
CA LYS A 234 -7.41 5.69 40.72
C LYS A 234 -7.76 7.15 40.52
N ALA A 235 -6.84 7.95 39.96
CA ALA A 235 -7.08 9.37 39.71
C ALA A 235 -8.21 9.58 38.71
N PHE A 236 -8.31 8.78 37.62
CA PHE A 236 -9.43 8.81 36.69
C PHE A 236 -10.76 8.37 37.34
N ALA A 237 -10.75 7.44 38.26
CA ALA A 237 -11.94 6.99 38.99
C ALA A 237 -12.48 8.03 39.97
N VAL A 238 -11.58 8.79 40.60
CA VAL A 238 -11.91 9.82 41.63
C VAL A 238 -12.09 11.21 40.99
N SER A 239 -11.50 11.45 39.81
CA SER A 239 -11.56 12.75 39.12
C SER A 239 -12.99 13.19 38.90
N GLY A 240 -13.35 14.35 39.46
CA GLY A 240 -14.70 14.85 39.61
C GLY A 240 -15.45 15.18 38.33
N THR A 241 -16.68 15.59 38.48
CA THR A 241 -17.52 16.10 37.37
C THR A 241 -17.07 17.51 37.02
N TYR A 242 -17.11 17.83 35.74
CA TYR A 242 -16.80 19.17 35.22
C TYR A 242 -17.71 20.23 35.80
N THR A 243 -17.14 21.31 36.28
CA THR A 243 -17.89 22.49 36.72
C THR A 243 -18.76 23.05 35.58
N ARG A 244 -20.02 23.36 35.86
CA ARG A 244 -20.93 23.97 34.84
C ARG A 244 -20.43 25.35 34.44
N LEU A 245 -20.43 25.63 33.12
CA LEU A 245 -20.19 26.99 32.63
C LEU A 245 -21.28 27.92 33.11
N SER A 246 -20.89 29.13 33.42
CA SER A 246 -21.83 30.18 33.86
C SER A 246 -22.84 30.50 32.75
N THR A 247 -24.10 30.65 33.12
CA THR A 247 -25.18 31.05 32.20
C THR A 247 -25.33 32.59 32.13
N LYS A 248 -24.45 33.35 32.80
CA LYS A 248 -24.46 34.80 32.81
C LYS A 248 -24.37 35.31 31.37
N LYS A 249 -25.28 36.18 30.99
CA LYS A 249 -25.25 36.91 29.73
C LYS A 249 -24.60 38.28 30.00
N ASP A 250 -23.60 38.62 29.21
CA ASP A 250 -22.91 39.93 29.30
C ASP A 250 -22.60 40.35 27.86
N GLU A 251 -23.19 41.49 27.47
CA GLU A 251 -23.08 42.05 26.12
C GLU A 251 -21.67 42.60 25.81
N SER A 252 -20.85 42.82 26.83
CA SER A 252 -19.46 43.24 26.64
C SER A 252 -18.56 42.15 26.14
N VAL A 253 -18.97 40.87 26.24
CA VAL A 253 -18.22 39.70 25.83
C VAL A 253 -18.45 39.42 24.35
N LEU A 254 -17.37 39.22 23.62
CA LEU A 254 -17.43 38.81 22.20
C LEU A 254 -18.01 37.39 22.06
N LYS A 255 -19.04 37.29 21.21
CA LYS A 255 -19.73 36.03 20.97
C LYS A 255 -18.72 34.95 20.44
N GLU A 256 -17.86 35.33 19.52
CA GLU A 256 -16.82 34.49 18.92
C GLU A 256 -15.89 33.90 19.98
N GLN A 257 -15.32 34.72 20.88
CA GLN A 257 -14.43 34.22 21.94
C GLN A 257 -15.16 33.31 22.93
N LYS A 258 -16.44 33.55 23.14
CA LYS A 258 -17.26 32.70 24.00
C LYS A 258 -17.49 31.32 23.35
N GLU A 259 -17.83 31.28 22.08
CA GLU A 259 -18.00 30.06 21.30
C GLU A 259 -16.68 29.30 21.25
N GLN A 260 -15.58 29.98 21.00
CA GLN A 260 -14.23 29.38 20.95
C GLN A 260 -13.84 28.69 22.28
N VAL A 261 -14.08 29.33 23.45
CA VAL A 261 -13.79 28.66 24.73
C VAL A 261 -14.73 27.47 24.97
N GLN A 262 -15.97 27.51 24.47
CA GLN A 262 -16.89 26.38 24.58
C GLN A 262 -16.45 25.20 23.72
N GLU A 263 -16.00 25.44 22.51
CA GLU A 263 -15.45 24.42 21.60
C GLU A 263 -14.15 23.79 22.13
N LEU A 264 -13.20 24.63 22.57
CA LEU A 264 -11.97 24.13 23.22
C LEU A 264 -12.32 23.23 24.41
N ARG A 265 -13.25 23.65 25.25
CA ARG A 265 -13.67 22.83 26.40
C ARG A 265 -14.34 21.53 26.00
N ALA A 266 -15.11 21.53 24.93
CA ALA A 266 -15.68 20.29 24.39
C ALA A 266 -14.55 19.33 23.96
N GLY A 267 -13.57 19.82 23.19
CA GLY A 267 -12.40 19.05 22.78
C GLY A 267 -11.59 18.49 23.93
N ILE A 268 -11.37 19.28 25.01
CA ILE A 268 -10.71 18.87 26.25
C ILE A 268 -11.45 17.71 26.92
N LYS A 269 -12.78 17.79 27.00
CA LYS A 269 -13.61 16.72 27.58
C LYS A 269 -13.53 15.45 26.76
N ASP A 270 -13.60 15.56 25.46
CA ASP A 270 -13.53 14.43 24.53
C ASP A 270 -12.15 13.75 24.57
N ALA A 271 -11.07 14.52 24.61
CA ALA A 271 -9.72 13.99 24.73
C ALA A 271 -9.54 13.17 26.02
N ARG A 272 -9.97 13.71 27.18
CA ARG A 272 -9.94 13.00 28.45
C ARG A 272 -10.84 11.76 28.46
N ALA A 273 -12.04 11.86 27.88
CA ALA A 273 -12.95 10.72 27.79
C ALA A 273 -12.38 9.61 26.90
N SER A 274 -11.74 9.98 25.80
CA SER A 274 -11.07 9.06 24.91
C SER A 274 -9.96 8.26 25.59
N VAL A 275 -9.08 8.92 26.35
CA VAL A 275 -8.03 8.27 27.15
C VAL A 275 -8.62 7.30 28.18
N ARG A 276 -9.70 7.72 28.86
CA ARG A 276 -10.38 6.86 29.81
C ARG A 276 -10.97 5.61 29.16
N VAL A 277 -11.64 5.75 28.04
CA VAL A 277 -12.20 4.63 27.27
C VAL A 277 -11.10 3.74 26.69
N GLN A 278 -9.97 4.33 26.35
CA GLN A 278 -8.84 3.59 25.76
C GLN A 278 -8.14 2.70 26.80
N TYR A 279 -7.79 3.24 27.97
CA TYR A 279 -6.90 2.56 28.91
C TYR A 279 -7.49 2.31 30.30
N PHE A 280 -8.48 3.08 30.74
CA PHE A 280 -9.04 3.08 32.10
C PHE A 280 -10.55 2.78 32.10
N TYR A 281 -10.96 1.84 31.26
CA TYR A 281 -12.37 1.52 31.03
C TYR A 281 -12.98 0.59 32.10
N ASP A 282 -12.15 -0.07 32.90
CA ASP A 282 -12.55 -0.87 34.05
C ASP A 282 -11.49 -0.75 35.17
N ARG A 283 -11.73 -1.41 36.30
CA ARG A 283 -10.80 -1.46 37.41
C ARG A 283 -9.55 -2.25 37.02
N PRO A 284 -8.34 -1.85 37.48
CA PRO A 284 -7.09 -2.53 37.14
C PRO A 284 -7.10 -4.04 37.39
N GLU A 285 -7.74 -4.47 38.49
CA GLU A 285 -7.80 -5.88 38.87
C GLU A 285 -8.63 -6.71 37.85
N VAL A 286 -9.75 -6.14 37.34
CA VAL A 286 -10.58 -6.78 36.35
C VAL A 286 -9.85 -6.83 34.98
N LEU A 287 -9.16 -5.76 34.62
CA LEU A 287 -8.37 -5.71 33.38
C LEU A 287 -7.21 -6.71 33.39
N GLU A 288 -6.56 -6.87 34.53
CA GLU A 288 -5.51 -7.87 34.74
C GLU A 288 -6.08 -9.30 34.65
N GLU A 289 -7.22 -9.57 35.28
CA GLU A 289 -7.87 -10.87 35.23
C GLU A 289 -8.31 -11.25 33.81
N THR A 290 -8.96 -10.32 33.08
CA THR A 290 -9.38 -10.53 31.68
C THR A 290 -8.20 -10.70 30.75
N PHE A 291 -7.06 -10.03 31.01
CA PHE A 291 -5.83 -10.22 30.27
C PHE A 291 -5.34 -11.66 30.39
N TYR A 292 -5.11 -12.18 31.59
CA TYR A 292 -4.64 -13.56 31.75
C TYR A 292 -5.64 -14.61 31.25
N ALA A 293 -6.92 -14.37 31.41
CA ALA A 293 -7.97 -15.26 30.90
C ALA A 293 -7.98 -15.35 29.38
N SER A 294 -7.67 -14.26 28.67
CA SER A 294 -7.58 -14.25 27.21
C SER A 294 -6.37 -15.03 26.67
N GLY A 295 -5.40 -15.36 27.49
CA GLY A 295 -4.17 -16.07 27.11
C GLY A 295 -4.39 -17.48 26.55
N VAL A 296 -5.54 -18.09 26.80
CA VAL A 296 -5.87 -19.42 26.23
C VAL A 296 -5.83 -19.40 24.69
N VAL A 297 -6.40 -18.36 24.08
CA VAL A 297 -6.39 -18.17 22.61
C VAL A 297 -4.97 -18.06 22.09
N VAL A 298 -4.14 -17.26 22.77
CA VAL A 298 -2.75 -17.06 22.35
C VAL A 298 -1.94 -18.35 22.46
N ARG A 299 -2.11 -19.12 23.54
CA ARG A 299 -1.42 -20.41 23.71
C ARG A 299 -1.81 -21.42 22.64
N ALA A 300 -3.11 -21.58 22.37
CA ALA A 300 -3.57 -22.49 21.34
C ALA A 300 -3.11 -22.06 19.93
N LEU A 301 -3.23 -20.78 19.62
CA LEU A 301 -2.87 -20.25 18.30
C LEU A 301 -1.37 -20.34 18.03
N THR A 302 -0.53 -19.99 18.98
CA THR A 302 0.93 -20.04 18.78
C THR A 302 1.43 -21.48 18.62
N ARG A 303 0.85 -22.45 19.31
CA ARG A 303 1.17 -23.88 19.08
C ARG A 303 0.75 -24.36 17.69
N LEU A 304 -0.41 -23.90 17.20
CA LEU A 304 -0.81 -24.20 15.81
C LEU A 304 0.15 -23.60 14.80
N VAL A 305 0.61 -22.39 15.04
CA VAL A 305 1.60 -21.72 14.19
C VAL A 305 2.92 -22.50 14.18
N GLU A 306 3.42 -22.92 15.32
CA GLU A 306 4.66 -23.74 15.42
C GLU A 306 4.51 -25.06 14.63
N ARG A 307 3.42 -25.79 14.80
CA ARG A 307 3.14 -27.02 14.01
C ARG A 307 3.03 -26.74 12.52
N PHE A 308 2.40 -25.65 12.14
CA PHE A 308 2.32 -25.22 10.75
C PHE A 308 3.71 -24.91 10.17
N MET A 309 4.56 -24.21 10.91
CA MET A 309 5.93 -23.88 10.52
C MET A 309 6.78 -25.15 10.32
N GLU A 310 6.72 -26.08 11.26
CA GLU A 310 7.41 -27.37 11.17
C GLU A 310 7.02 -28.11 9.90
N LYS A 311 5.71 -28.33 9.68
CA LYS A 311 5.21 -29.03 8.50
C LYS A 311 5.54 -28.33 7.19
N LEU A 312 5.42 -26.99 7.19
CA LEU A 312 5.77 -26.20 6.00
C LEU A 312 7.24 -26.35 5.64
N THR A 313 8.11 -26.33 6.65
CA THR A 313 9.55 -26.56 6.49
C THR A 313 9.83 -27.96 5.93
N GLU A 314 9.17 -29.00 6.46
CA GLU A 314 9.28 -30.37 5.94
C GLU A 314 8.85 -30.45 4.47
N LYS A 315 7.68 -29.88 4.13
CA LYS A 315 7.17 -29.87 2.75
C LYS A 315 8.07 -29.10 1.78
N LYS A 316 8.64 -27.97 2.23
CA LYS A 316 9.63 -27.22 1.44
C LYS A 316 10.88 -28.07 1.18
N ARG A 317 11.39 -28.78 2.21
CA ARG A 317 12.54 -29.70 2.07
C ARG A 317 12.23 -30.86 1.13
N GLU A 318 11.06 -31.50 1.27
CA GLU A 318 10.63 -32.58 0.36
C GLU A 318 10.61 -32.14 -1.12
N LYS A 319 10.17 -30.91 -1.38
CA LYS A 319 10.08 -30.32 -2.72
C LYS A 319 11.36 -29.62 -3.18
N ASN A 320 12.35 -29.52 -2.31
CA ASN A 320 13.60 -28.80 -2.51
C ASN A 320 13.40 -27.33 -2.95
N VAL A 321 12.51 -26.62 -2.24
CA VAL A 321 12.15 -25.24 -2.52
C VAL A 321 12.35 -24.36 -1.28
N LEU A 322 12.70 -23.09 -1.52
CA LEU A 322 12.80 -22.04 -0.50
C LEU A 322 11.97 -20.84 -0.94
N ASP A 323 11.45 -20.08 0.02
CA ASP A 323 10.90 -18.75 -0.22
C ASP A 323 11.89 -17.64 0.17
N PHE A 324 11.51 -16.36 -0.05
CA PHE A 324 12.39 -15.25 0.26
C PHE A 324 12.69 -15.11 1.76
N SER A 325 11.74 -15.45 2.64
CA SER A 325 11.98 -15.41 4.08
C SER A 325 12.95 -16.51 4.50
N ASP A 326 12.90 -17.69 3.88
CA ASP A 326 13.86 -18.76 4.15
C ASP A 326 15.30 -18.32 3.82
N LEU A 327 15.50 -17.51 2.75
CA LEU A 327 16.84 -17.03 2.42
C LEU A 327 17.46 -16.23 3.57
N GLU A 328 16.69 -15.37 4.22
CA GLU A 328 17.17 -14.56 5.33
C GLU A 328 17.40 -15.43 6.58
N HIS A 329 16.40 -16.24 6.98
CA HIS A 329 16.49 -17.05 8.20
C HIS A 329 17.56 -18.14 8.13
N LEU A 330 17.68 -18.86 7.00
CA LEU A 330 18.73 -19.86 6.82
C LEU A 330 20.13 -19.23 6.72
N ALA A 331 20.24 -18.03 6.11
CA ALA A 331 21.50 -17.29 6.14
C ALA A 331 21.86 -16.84 7.57
N LEU A 332 20.85 -16.43 8.35
CA LEU A 332 21.04 -16.10 9.76
C LEU A 332 21.52 -17.32 10.55
N GLU A 333 20.92 -18.50 10.34
CA GLU A 333 21.30 -19.76 10.97
C GLU A 333 22.77 -20.15 10.64
N ILE A 334 23.23 -19.92 9.41
CA ILE A 334 24.62 -20.14 9.01
C ILE A 334 25.57 -19.12 9.66
N LEU A 335 25.18 -17.84 9.69
CA LEU A 335 26.10 -16.76 10.05
C LEU A 335 26.10 -16.42 11.53
N VAL A 336 25.08 -16.82 12.27
CA VAL A 336 24.89 -16.42 13.68
C VAL A 336 24.70 -17.65 14.56
N VAL A 337 25.49 -17.75 15.62
CA VAL A 337 25.24 -18.67 16.72
C VAL A 337 24.46 -17.92 17.80
N HIS A 338 23.28 -18.44 18.13
CA HIS A 338 22.42 -17.91 19.17
C HIS A 338 22.16 -18.97 20.22
N ASP A 339 22.56 -18.68 21.45
CA ASP A 339 22.42 -19.57 22.59
C ASP A 339 22.17 -18.79 23.91
N GLU A 340 22.10 -19.48 25.04
CA GLU A 340 21.88 -18.86 26.36
C GLU A 340 22.92 -17.80 26.72
N THR A 341 24.10 -17.80 26.08
CA THR A 341 25.18 -16.83 26.29
C THR A 341 25.02 -15.57 25.47
N GLY A 342 24.11 -15.58 24.50
CA GLY A 342 23.78 -14.48 23.61
C GLY A 342 24.03 -14.79 22.13
N THR A 343 24.14 -13.73 21.33
CA THR A 343 24.29 -13.81 19.87
C THR A 343 25.74 -13.57 19.47
N GLN A 344 26.33 -14.50 18.72
CA GLN A 344 27.73 -14.44 18.28
C GLN A 344 27.86 -14.77 16.78
N ALA A 345 28.91 -14.21 16.13
CA ALA A 345 29.23 -14.58 14.77
C ALA A 345 29.73 -16.04 14.65
N SER A 346 29.21 -16.78 13.69
CA SER A 346 29.64 -18.16 13.40
C SER A 346 31.02 -18.20 12.73
N PRO A 347 31.66 -19.37 12.62
CA PRO A 347 32.87 -19.52 11.83
C PRO A 347 32.70 -19.07 10.36
N ALA A 348 31.56 -19.35 9.74
CA ALA A 348 31.26 -18.90 8.37
C ALA A 348 31.17 -17.36 8.28
N ALA A 349 30.56 -16.71 9.27
CA ALA A 349 30.52 -15.26 9.31
C ALA A 349 31.92 -14.64 9.46
N LEU A 350 32.82 -15.32 10.18
CA LEU A 350 34.21 -14.88 10.34
C LEU A 350 34.99 -14.93 9.04
N GLU A 351 34.73 -15.92 8.16
CA GLU A 351 35.34 -15.99 6.84
C GLU A 351 34.95 -14.77 6.01
N TYR A 352 33.66 -14.39 6.03
CA TYR A 352 33.20 -13.16 5.36
C TYR A 352 33.76 -11.88 5.99
N ALA A 353 33.88 -11.84 7.33
CA ALA A 353 34.46 -10.69 8.02
C ALA A 353 35.97 -10.51 7.71
N GLU A 354 36.70 -11.58 7.35
CA GLU A 354 38.07 -11.50 6.83
C GLU A 354 38.12 -11.10 5.35
N GLN A 355 37.10 -11.52 4.58
CA GLN A 355 37.00 -11.19 3.16
C GLN A 355 36.67 -9.71 2.94
N PHE A 356 35.69 -9.17 3.68
CA PHE A 356 35.20 -7.82 3.42
C PHE A 356 35.95 -6.75 4.21
N GLU A 357 36.62 -5.85 3.49
CA GLU A 357 37.29 -4.68 4.07
C GLU A 357 36.29 -3.63 4.53
N GLU A 358 35.26 -3.40 3.72
CA GLU A 358 34.16 -2.46 4.00
C GLU A 358 32.81 -3.07 3.61
N ILE A 359 31.80 -2.78 4.40
CA ILE A 359 30.40 -3.12 4.15
C ILE A 359 29.62 -1.81 3.98
N MET A 360 29.11 -1.59 2.78
CA MET A 360 28.38 -0.38 2.41
C MET A 360 26.89 -0.73 2.22
N ILE A 361 26.01 -0.02 2.91
CA ILE A 361 24.57 -0.28 2.90
C ILE A 361 23.84 0.98 2.48
N ASP A 362 23.12 0.91 1.38
CA ASP A 362 22.25 1.97 0.90
C ASP A 362 20.81 1.76 1.39
N GLU A 363 20.05 2.85 1.53
CA GLU A 363 18.66 2.84 2.02
C GLU A 363 18.52 2.10 3.36
N TYR A 364 19.49 2.28 4.28
CA TYR A 364 19.57 1.51 5.52
C TYR A 364 18.32 1.64 6.41
N GLN A 365 17.52 2.72 6.30
CA GLN A 365 16.27 2.92 7.02
C GLN A 365 15.16 1.90 6.66
N ASP A 366 15.35 1.13 5.59
CA ASP A 366 14.40 0.09 5.15
C ASP A 366 14.82 -1.32 5.59
N SER A 367 15.90 -1.45 6.36
CA SER A 367 16.38 -2.74 6.89
C SER A 367 15.46 -3.28 7.99
N ASN A 368 15.34 -4.61 8.07
CA ASN A 368 14.66 -5.32 9.15
C ASN A 368 15.66 -5.88 10.18
N LEU A 369 15.15 -6.44 11.28
CA LEU A 369 15.98 -7.00 12.37
C LEU A 369 16.83 -8.18 11.91
N VAL A 370 16.31 -9.05 11.05
CA VAL A 370 17.04 -10.22 10.53
C VAL A 370 18.23 -9.77 9.68
N GLN A 371 17.98 -8.82 8.76
CA GLN A 371 19.01 -8.23 7.89
C GLN A 371 20.10 -7.52 8.69
N GLU A 372 19.72 -6.78 9.75
CA GLU A 372 20.68 -6.13 10.64
C GLU A 372 21.60 -7.14 11.29
N LEU A 373 21.07 -8.26 11.81
CA LEU A 373 21.88 -9.30 12.43
C LEU A 373 22.82 -10.00 11.43
N ILE A 374 22.35 -10.29 10.23
CA ILE A 374 23.16 -10.85 9.14
C ILE A 374 24.34 -9.94 8.82
N LEU A 375 24.07 -8.64 8.59
CA LEU A 375 25.09 -7.67 8.25
C LEU A 375 26.05 -7.38 9.41
N ASN A 376 25.57 -7.43 10.65
CA ASN A 376 26.40 -7.31 11.85
C ASN A 376 27.35 -8.51 12.02
N SER A 377 26.89 -9.74 11.73
CA SER A 377 27.68 -10.94 11.92
C SER A 377 28.90 -11.01 11.00
N VAL A 378 28.81 -10.44 9.79
CA VAL A 378 29.88 -10.39 8.80
C VAL A 378 30.73 -9.13 8.89
N ALA A 379 30.47 -8.25 9.86
CA ALA A 379 31.20 -7.01 10.09
C ALA A 379 32.39 -7.22 11.08
N GLY A 380 33.48 -6.57 10.79
CA GLY A 380 34.43 -5.99 11.73
C GLY A 380 35.25 -6.86 12.67
N ARG A 381 35.67 -8.10 12.35
CA ARG A 381 36.69 -8.77 13.17
C ARG A 381 38.11 -8.44 12.71
N GLY A 382 38.93 -8.02 13.70
CA GLY A 382 40.31 -7.61 13.49
C GLY A 382 40.53 -6.10 13.34
N ARG A 383 39.49 -5.32 13.03
CA ARG A 383 39.52 -3.88 12.87
C ARG A 383 38.57 -3.13 13.83
N GLY A 384 37.91 -3.86 14.73
CA GLY A 384 36.80 -3.30 15.50
C GLY A 384 35.53 -3.19 14.69
N GLU A 385 34.43 -2.74 15.27
CA GLU A 385 33.10 -2.57 14.62
C GLU A 385 33.05 -1.47 13.55
N ALA A 386 34.18 -0.96 13.08
CA ALA A 386 34.33 0.29 12.31
C ALA A 386 34.38 0.12 10.80
N ASN A 387 33.96 -1.00 10.20
CA ASN A 387 34.00 -1.21 8.74
C ASN A 387 32.64 -1.14 8.06
N ARG A 388 31.64 -0.50 8.69
CA ARG A 388 30.31 -0.31 8.09
C ARG A 388 30.09 1.14 7.71
N PHE A 389 29.66 1.32 6.47
CA PHE A 389 29.24 2.61 5.94
C PHE A 389 27.77 2.51 5.53
N MET A 390 26.90 3.22 6.26
CA MET A 390 25.46 3.17 6.07
C MET A 390 24.97 4.52 5.57
N VAL A 391 24.15 4.49 4.54
CA VAL A 391 23.49 5.68 4.00
C VAL A 391 21.98 5.50 4.10
N GLY A 392 21.28 6.53 4.56
CA GLY A 392 19.85 6.49 4.67
C GLY A 392 19.21 7.81 5.10
N ASP A 393 17.92 7.86 5.02
CA ASP A 393 17.09 8.96 5.50
C ASP A 393 15.83 8.41 6.15
N VAL A 394 15.72 8.50 7.47
CA VAL A 394 14.57 8.00 8.22
C VAL A 394 13.24 8.61 7.73
N LYS A 395 13.26 9.85 7.21
CA LYS A 395 12.09 10.50 6.62
C LYS A 395 11.57 9.80 5.36
N GLN A 396 12.37 8.90 4.78
CA GLN A 396 12.03 8.12 3.59
C GLN A 396 11.79 6.63 3.88
N SER A 397 11.69 6.22 5.15
CA SER A 397 11.32 4.85 5.53
C SER A 397 9.81 4.65 5.32
N ILE A 398 9.44 3.92 4.27
CA ILE A 398 8.04 3.69 3.82
C ILE A 398 7.74 2.22 3.52
N TYR A 399 8.53 1.28 4.06
CA TYR A 399 8.38 -0.16 3.83
C TYR A 399 8.09 -0.94 5.11
N ARG A 400 7.37 -0.34 6.06
CA ARG A 400 6.96 -1.01 7.29
C ARG A 400 6.13 -2.27 7.02
N PHE A 401 5.27 -2.25 5.98
CA PHE A 401 4.51 -3.43 5.55
C PHE A 401 5.40 -4.61 5.08
N ARG A 402 6.70 -4.36 4.86
CA ARG A 402 7.77 -5.36 4.64
C ARG A 402 8.62 -5.59 5.89
N LEU A 403 8.11 -5.23 7.05
CA LEU A 403 8.75 -5.36 8.35
C LEU A 403 10.04 -4.55 8.51
N ALA A 404 10.22 -3.48 7.71
CA ALA A 404 11.29 -2.52 7.92
C ALA A 404 11.18 -1.89 9.32
N CYS A 405 12.32 -1.74 9.98
CA CYS A 405 12.44 -1.26 11.36
C CYS A 405 13.25 0.06 11.38
N PRO A 406 12.60 1.23 11.18
CA PRO A 406 13.29 2.51 11.17
C PRO A 406 13.95 2.85 12.49
N GLU A 407 13.55 2.20 13.60
CA GLU A 407 14.16 2.34 14.92
C GLU A 407 15.63 1.94 14.92
N LEU A 408 16.05 0.99 14.08
CA LEU A 408 17.46 0.62 13.90
C LEU A 408 18.32 1.78 13.39
N PHE A 409 17.78 2.53 12.43
CA PHE A 409 18.45 3.73 11.92
C PHE A 409 18.45 4.84 12.98
N LEU A 410 17.32 5.05 13.66
CA LEU A 410 17.19 6.09 14.68
C LEU A 410 18.14 5.87 15.85
N GLU A 411 18.31 4.63 16.31
CA GLU A 411 19.28 4.29 17.37
C GLU A 411 20.70 4.72 16.97
N LYS A 412 21.13 4.37 15.75
CA LYS A 412 22.45 4.74 15.23
C LYS A 412 22.57 6.25 15.02
N TYR A 413 21.54 6.88 14.51
CA TYR A 413 21.48 8.33 14.30
C TYR A 413 21.68 9.11 15.61
N GLN A 414 21.10 8.60 16.71
CA GLN A 414 21.24 9.21 18.04
C GLN A 414 22.58 8.89 18.68
N THR A 415 23.06 7.63 18.60
CA THR A 415 24.21 7.16 19.38
C THR A 415 25.55 7.39 18.70
N TYR A 416 25.63 7.48 17.36
CA TYR A 416 26.91 7.58 16.63
C TYR A 416 27.64 8.94 16.79
N ARG A 417 26.96 9.96 17.31
CA ARG A 417 27.63 11.20 17.71
C ARG A 417 28.49 11.04 18.96
N GLU A 418 28.16 10.09 19.83
CA GLU A 418 28.77 9.94 21.16
C GLU A 418 29.77 8.79 21.23
N ARG A 419 29.76 7.87 20.26
CA ARG A 419 30.66 6.70 20.22
C ARG A 419 32.01 7.07 19.60
N GLU A 420 33.14 6.74 20.30
CA GLU A 420 34.52 7.02 19.83
C GLU A 420 34.84 6.33 18.47
N ASN A 421 34.24 5.19 18.17
CA ASN A 421 34.50 4.40 16.96
C ASN A 421 33.41 4.56 15.87
N ALA A 422 32.58 5.58 15.96
CA ALA A 422 31.52 5.83 15.01
C ALA A 422 31.51 7.30 14.58
N CYS A 423 31.04 7.56 13.39
CA CYS A 423 30.93 8.92 12.86
C CYS A 423 29.57 9.10 12.18
N ARG A 424 28.84 10.14 12.56
CA ARG A 424 27.63 10.56 11.88
C ARG A 424 27.94 11.75 10.96
N ILE A 425 27.57 11.64 9.70
CA ILE A 425 27.70 12.69 8.70
C ILE A 425 26.31 13.07 8.21
N ASP A 426 25.90 14.31 8.47
CA ASP A 426 24.60 14.82 8.05
C ASP A 426 24.72 15.50 6.68
N LEU A 427 23.96 15.02 5.68
CA LEU A 427 23.91 15.57 4.33
C LEU A 427 22.66 16.46 4.21
N HIS A 428 22.86 17.78 4.31
CA HIS A 428 21.75 18.75 4.32
C HIS A 428 21.35 19.24 2.92
N LYS A 429 22.24 19.13 1.93
CA LYS A 429 21.99 19.71 0.60
C LYS A 429 21.21 18.75 -0.29
N ASN A 430 20.12 19.27 -0.83
CA ASN A 430 19.32 18.60 -1.86
C ASN A 430 19.76 19.11 -3.25
N PHE A 431 20.32 18.23 -4.09
CA PHE A 431 20.80 18.53 -5.44
C PHE A 431 19.76 18.21 -6.54
N ARG A 432 18.51 17.93 -6.15
CA ARG A 432 17.41 17.56 -7.04
C ARG A 432 16.46 18.71 -7.33
N SER A 433 15.94 19.32 -6.28
CA SER A 433 14.79 20.21 -6.34
C SER A 433 15.18 21.68 -6.30
N ARG A 434 14.33 22.53 -6.84
CA ARG A 434 14.41 23.98 -6.69
C ARG A 434 14.13 24.40 -5.25
N SER A 435 14.65 25.60 -4.89
CA SER A 435 14.44 26.20 -3.57
C SER A 435 12.95 26.32 -3.21
N GLU A 436 12.11 26.77 -4.13
CA GLU A 436 10.69 27.00 -3.90
C GLU A 436 9.96 25.70 -3.50
N VAL A 437 10.34 24.57 -4.11
CA VAL A 437 9.79 23.25 -3.74
C VAL A 437 10.27 22.87 -2.34
N LEU A 438 11.57 23.06 -2.05
CA LEU A 438 12.14 22.70 -0.74
C LEU A 438 11.57 23.55 0.38
N ASP A 439 11.38 24.85 0.15
CA ASP A 439 10.81 25.79 1.13
C ASP A 439 9.36 25.37 1.48
N GLY A 440 8.57 25.01 0.47
CA GLY A 440 7.22 24.48 0.69
C GLY A 440 7.20 23.16 1.46
N VAL A 441 8.12 22.23 1.17
CA VAL A 441 8.26 20.97 1.92
C VAL A 441 8.68 21.27 3.37
N ASN A 442 9.68 22.10 3.57
CA ASN A 442 10.17 22.46 4.91
C ASN A 442 9.08 23.12 5.75
N GLU A 443 8.27 24.01 5.17
CA GLU A 443 7.21 24.74 5.89
C GLU A 443 6.16 23.78 6.47
N ILE A 444 5.75 22.78 5.69
CA ILE A 444 4.78 21.78 6.16
C ILE A 444 5.43 20.86 7.21
N PHE A 445 6.58 20.25 6.90
CA PHE A 445 7.15 19.20 7.75
C PHE A 445 7.70 19.73 9.08
N ARG A 446 8.14 20.99 9.15
CA ARG A 446 8.50 21.64 10.41
C ARG A 446 7.36 21.61 11.43
N GLN A 447 6.12 21.66 10.96
CA GLN A 447 4.94 21.70 11.81
C GLN A 447 4.34 20.34 12.12
N ILE A 448 4.48 19.34 11.20
CA ILE A 448 3.79 18.06 11.34
C ILE A 448 4.72 16.90 11.72
N MET A 449 6.03 16.97 11.44
CA MET A 449 6.97 15.89 11.74
C MET A 449 7.64 16.12 13.09
N THR A 450 7.23 15.38 14.09
CA THR A 450 7.70 15.51 15.48
C THR A 450 8.31 14.19 15.95
N GLU A 451 9.06 14.22 17.07
CA GLU A 451 9.62 13.01 17.69
C GLU A 451 8.51 12.01 18.05
N ASN A 452 7.35 12.50 18.50
CA ASN A 452 6.21 11.68 18.91
C ASN A 452 5.44 11.05 17.73
N LEU A 453 5.55 11.64 16.54
CA LEU A 453 4.95 11.17 15.30
C LEU A 453 5.92 11.43 14.16
N GLY A 454 6.51 10.39 13.58
CA GLY A 454 7.56 10.51 12.58
C GLY A 454 8.94 10.08 13.07
N GLY A 455 9.18 10.06 14.40
CA GLY A 455 10.38 9.52 15.02
C GLY A 455 11.55 10.51 15.09
N ILE A 456 11.45 11.69 14.46
CA ILE A 456 12.49 12.74 14.49
C ILE A 456 11.86 14.10 14.71
N VAL A 457 12.64 15.03 15.25
CA VAL A 457 12.32 16.45 15.22
C VAL A 457 12.79 17.04 13.90
N TYR A 458 11.87 17.67 13.15
CA TYR A 458 12.21 18.31 11.87
C TYR A 458 12.77 19.70 12.11
N ASP A 459 14.00 19.73 12.61
CA ASP A 459 14.77 20.93 12.95
C ASP A 459 15.72 21.37 11.80
N LYS A 460 16.62 22.26 12.10
CA LYS A 460 17.63 22.75 11.14
C LYS A 460 18.54 21.66 10.59
N ASP A 461 18.77 20.59 11.37
CA ASP A 461 19.58 19.45 10.95
C ASP A 461 18.81 18.51 10.03
N ALA A 462 17.48 18.45 10.14
CA ALA A 462 16.60 17.61 9.34
C ALA A 462 16.04 18.30 8.08
N MET A 463 16.06 19.64 8.02
CA MET A 463 15.57 20.45 6.90
C MET A 463 16.37 20.23 5.62
N LEU A 464 15.70 20.47 4.49
CA LEU A 464 16.31 20.41 3.15
C LEU A 464 16.84 21.78 2.74
N TYR A 465 18.09 21.81 2.29
CA TYR A 465 18.74 23.02 1.78
C TYR A 465 19.04 22.89 0.29
N PRO A 466 18.83 23.95 -0.52
CA PRO A 466 19.09 23.89 -1.94
C PRO A 466 20.58 23.68 -2.22
N GLY A 467 20.90 22.68 -3.03
CA GLY A 467 22.22 22.38 -3.55
C GLY A 467 22.27 22.35 -5.08
N ALA A 468 21.11 22.19 -5.73
CA ALA A 468 20.98 22.23 -7.17
C ALA A 468 21.04 23.70 -7.68
N VAL A 469 21.74 23.89 -8.79
CA VAL A 469 21.82 25.18 -9.48
C VAL A 469 21.02 25.09 -10.78
N PHE A 470 19.98 25.88 -10.88
CA PHE A 470 19.19 26.03 -12.09
C PHE A 470 19.56 27.30 -12.80
N ALA A 471 19.59 27.28 -14.14
CA ALA A 471 19.82 28.51 -14.91
C ALA A 471 18.67 29.51 -14.66
N PRO A 472 18.97 30.84 -14.75
CA PRO A 472 17.93 31.85 -14.70
C PRO A 472 16.90 31.63 -15.80
N ASP A 473 15.61 31.72 -15.46
CA ASP A 473 14.52 31.73 -16.43
C ASP A 473 13.99 33.14 -16.70
N SER A 474 13.01 33.28 -17.57
CA SER A 474 12.38 34.56 -17.92
C SER A 474 11.60 35.19 -16.73
N GLY A 475 11.43 34.46 -15.61
CA GLY A 475 10.68 34.91 -14.43
C GLY A 475 9.16 34.93 -14.60
N GLU A 476 8.64 34.54 -15.77
CA GLU A 476 7.21 34.49 -16.04
C GLU A 476 6.51 33.26 -15.42
N ALA A 477 7.28 32.18 -15.19
CA ALA A 477 6.73 30.93 -14.64
C ALA A 477 6.62 31.01 -13.12
N ARG A 478 5.40 30.88 -12.58
CA ARG A 478 5.19 30.76 -11.13
C ARG A 478 5.62 29.37 -10.67
N ARG A 479 6.77 29.30 -9.98
CA ARG A 479 7.38 28.04 -9.55
C ARG A 479 7.01 27.62 -8.13
N LEU A 480 6.32 28.49 -7.37
CA LEU A 480 5.82 28.16 -6.04
C LEU A 480 4.95 26.90 -6.09
N PRO A 481 5.08 25.99 -5.13
CA PRO A 481 4.15 24.90 -4.96
C PRO A 481 2.68 25.38 -4.94
N GLU A 482 1.78 24.58 -5.49
CA GLU A 482 0.34 24.87 -5.52
C GLU A 482 -0.42 23.88 -4.66
N PHE A 483 -1.43 24.37 -3.97
CA PHE A 483 -2.43 23.54 -3.32
C PHE A 483 -3.80 23.86 -3.92
N LEU A 484 -4.41 22.87 -4.55
CA LEU A 484 -5.71 22.96 -5.19
C LEU A 484 -6.73 22.17 -4.35
N LEU A 485 -7.54 22.88 -3.57
CA LEU A 485 -8.62 22.30 -2.76
C LEU A 485 -9.93 22.40 -3.54
N LEU A 486 -10.57 21.27 -3.75
CA LEU A 486 -11.81 21.16 -4.49
C LEU A 486 -13.00 20.86 -3.56
N ASP A 487 -14.07 21.61 -3.71
CA ASP A 487 -15.39 21.21 -3.22
C ASP A 487 -16.13 20.49 -4.35
N PRO A 488 -16.28 19.15 -4.26
CA PRO A 488 -16.91 18.38 -5.33
C PRO A 488 -18.43 18.53 -5.38
N GLU A 489 -19.04 19.20 -4.36
CA GLU A 489 -20.50 19.32 -4.22
C GLU A 489 -21.19 17.93 -4.28
N ASP A 490 -22.08 17.72 -5.29
CA ASP A 490 -22.79 16.46 -5.50
C ASP A 490 -22.07 15.50 -6.49
N GLN A 491 -20.87 15.87 -6.99
CA GLN A 491 -20.11 15.05 -7.93
C GLN A 491 -19.29 13.98 -7.22
N ASP A 492 -18.91 12.94 -7.96
CA ASP A 492 -17.94 11.98 -7.48
C ASP A 492 -16.58 12.66 -7.23
N LYS A 493 -16.04 12.45 -6.03
CA LYS A 493 -14.80 13.12 -5.59
C LYS A 493 -13.60 12.80 -6.46
N GLN A 494 -13.50 11.54 -6.92
CA GLN A 494 -12.35 11.08 -7.70
C GLN A 494 -12.40 11.64 -9.12
N GLU A 495 -13.58 11.62 -9.74
CA GLU A 495 -13.76 12.19 -11.08
C GLU A 495 -13.54 13.71 -11.08
N ALA A 496 -14.10 14.41 -10.09
CA ALA A 496 -13.96 15.86 -9.99
C ALA A 496 -12.49 16.27 -9.78
N GLU A 497 -11.77 15.55 -8.91
CA GLU A 497 -10.34 15.78 -8.68
C GLU A 497 -9.50 15.44 -9.93
N ALA A 498 -9.82 14.35 -10.63
CA ALA A 498 -9.14 13.98 -11.87
C ALA A 498 -9.33 15.05 -12.97
N ARG A 499 -10.54 15.64 -13.08
CA ARG A 499 -10.80 16.76 -14.00
C ARG A 499 -9.99 18.00 -13.63
N LEU A 500 -9.91 18.34 -12.34
CA LEU A 500 -9.08 19.44 -11.86
C LEU A 500 -7.62 19.26 -12.26
N VAL A 501 -7.07 18.06 -12.03
CA VAL A 501 -5.69 17.72 -12.41
C VAL A 501 -5.52 17.81 -13.92
N GLY A 502 -6.46 17.26 -14.71
CA GLY A 502 -6.42 17.30 -16.16
C GLY A 502 -6.42 18.73 -16.71
N MET A 503 -7.27 19.60 -16.19
CA MET A 503 -7.30 21.02 -16.57
C MET A 503 -5.97 21.71 -16.26
N ARG A 504 -5.39 21.45 -15.07
CA ARG A 504 -4.10 22.04 -14.71
C ARG A 504 -2.97 21.53 -15.60
N ILE A 505 -2.97 20.27 -15.99
CA ILE A 505 -2.02 19.69 -16.96
C ILE A 505 -2.15 20.39 -18.31
N GLN A 506 -3.35 20.57 -18.85
CA GLN A 506 -3.59 21.26 -20.13
C GLN A 506 -3.10 22.71 -20.11
N GLN A 507 -3.26 23.43 -18.98
CA GLN A 507 -2.75 24.78 -18.83
C GLN A 507 -1.22 24.86 -18.85
N MET A 508 -0.54 23.81 -18.40
CA MET A 508 0.92 23.79 -18.23
C MET A 508 1.67 23.22 -19.43
N VAL A 509 1.13 22.17 -20.08
CA VAL A 509 1.79 21.51 -21.21
C VAL A 509 2.02 22.49 -22.34
N GLY A 510 3.22 22.50 -22.91
CA GLY A 510 3.62 23.43 -23.98
C GLY A 510 3.95 24.85 -23.54
N SER A 511 3.53 25.29 -22.34
CA SER A 511 3.74 26.65 -21.83
C SER A 511 4.75 26.74 -20.67
N PHE A 512 4.71 25.78 -19.75
CA PHE A 512 5.60 25.81 -18.58
C PHE A 512 7.03 25.41 -18.97
N PRO A 513 8.06 26.22 -18.64
CA PRO A 513 9.46 25.91 -19.00
C PRO A 513 10.07 24.91 -18.00
N VAL A 514 10.62 23.83 -18.51
CA VAL A 514 11.35 22.78 -17.77
C VAL A 514 12.81 22.79 -18.17
N TRP A 515 13.71 22.68 -17.19
CA TRP A 515 15.15 22.60 -17.42
C TRP A 515 15.55 21.22 -17.94
N ASP A 516 16.15 21.20 -19.13
CA ASP A 516 16.73 19.99 -19.69
C ASP A 516 18.24 20.00 -19.51
N ALA A 517 18.75 19.14 -18.63
CA ALA A 517 20.17 19.07 -18.32
C ALA A 517 21.03 18.61 -19.52
N LYS A 518 20.46 17.81 -20.42
CA LYS A 518 21.18 17.33 -21.62
C LYS A 518 21.32 18.42 -22.66
N LEU A 519 20.30 19.25 -22.80
CA LEU A 519 20.29 20.39 -23.71
C LEU A 519 20.93 21.65 -23.08
N SER A 520 21.13 21.66 -21.77
CA SER A 520 21.53 22.84 -20.98
C SER A 520 20.67 24.07 -21.28
N ALA A 521 19.36 23.85 -21.47
CA ALA A 521 18.38 24.87 -21.87
C ALA A 521 16.99 24.55 -21.32
N TYR A 522 16.15 25.59 -21.24
CA TYR A 522 14.72 25.41 -20.96
C TYR A 522 13.99 24.95 -22.22
N ARG A 523 13.09 23.97 -22.05
CA ARG A 523 12.14 23.52 -23.05
C ARG A 523 10.71 23.56 -22.53
N PRO A 524 9.70 23.59 -23.40
CA PRO A 524 8.32 23.44 -22.99
C PRO A 524 8.08 22.10 -22.28
N LEU A 525 7.18 22.09 -21.29
CA LEU A 525 6.73 20.90 -20.59
C LEU A 525 6.05 19.93 -21.54
N ALA A 526 6.45 18.66 -21.50
CA ALA A 526 5.81 17.54 -22.22
C ALA A 526 5.07 16.62 -21.23
N TYR A 527 4.17 15.77 -21.71
CA TYR A 527 3.41 14.86 -20.85
C TYR A 527 4.31 13.91 -20.05
N ARG A 528 5.41 13.41 -20.63
CA ARG A 528 6.39 12.53 -19.98
C ARG A 528 7.11 13.16 -18.78
N ASP A 529 7.07 14.49 -18.64
CA ASP A 529 7.68 15.22 -17.53
C ASP A 529 6.78 15.25 -16.28
N ILE A 530 5.54 14.81 -16.43
CA ILE A 530 4.49 14.90 -15.41
C ILE A 530 4.24 13.51 -14.81
N VAL A 531 4.17 13.48 -13.48
CA VAL A 531 3.72 12.31 -12.72
C VAL A 531 2.57 12.68 -11.80
N ILE A 532 1.59 11.80 -11.70
CA ILE A 532 0.52 11.86 -10.70
C ILE A 532 0.81 10.76 -9.69
N LEU A 533 1.07 11.17 -8.45
CA LEU A 533 1.34 10.28 -7.33
C LEU A 533 0.09 10.09 -6.49
N LEU A 534 -0.28 8.83 -6.30
CA LEU A 534 -1.44 8.43 -5.50
C LEU A 534 -0.98 7.56 -4.33
N ARG A 535 -1.62 7.70 -3.16
CA ARG A 535 -1.35 6.80 -2.02
C ARG A 535 -1.78 5.37 -2.35
N THR A 536 -2.91 5.21 -3.01
CA THR A 536 -3.46 3.93 -3.46
C THR A 536 -3.83 4.05 -4.93
N VAL A 537 -3.36 3.15 -5.74
CA VAL A 537 -3.60 3.14 -7.20
C VAL A 537 -4.96 2.50 -7.52
N SER A 538 -5.34 1.44 -6.79
CA SER A 538 -6.58 0.68 -7.02
C SER A 538 -7.82 1.58 -6.96
N GLY A 539 -8.64 1.58 -8.01
CA GLY A 539 -9.85 2.38 -8.18
C GLY A 539 -9.57 3.82 -8.59
N TRP A 540 -8.50 4.43 -8.10
CA TRP A 540 -8.14 5.83 -8.42
C TRP A 540 -7.45 5.98 -9.76
N ALA A 541 -6.51 5.11 -10.09
CA ALA A 541 -5.76 5.22 -11.33
C ALA A 541 -6.62 4.95 -12.55
N GLU A 542 -7.58 4.05 -12.43
CA GLU A 542 -8.56 3.75 -13.46
C GLU A 542 -9.43 4.99 -13.73
N THR A 543 -10.03 5.58 -12.68
CA THR A 543 -10.84 6.81 -12.81
C THR A 543 -10.02 7.98 -13.38
N PHE A 544 -8.79 8.19 -12.88
CA PHE A 544 -7.90 9.22 -13.43
C PHE A 544 -7.55 8.93 -14.89
N GLY A 545 -7.27 7.67 -15.25
CA GLY A 545 -6.98 7.26 -16.61
C GLY A 545 -8.13 7.52 -17.58
N GLU A 546 -9.35 7.18 -17.19
CA GLU A 546 -10.56 7.41 -17.97
C GLU A 546 -10.83 8.91 -18.17
N VAL A 547 -10.85 9.68 -17.09
CA VAL A 547 -11.12 11.12 -17.14
C VAL A 547 -10.06 11.87 -17.95
N LEU A 548 -8.77 11.57 -17.75
CA LEU A 548 -7.68 12.18 -18.51
C LEU A 548 -7.74 11.78 -20.00
N GLY A 549 -8.07 10.52 -20.29
CA GLY A 549 -8.30 10.03 -21.65
C GLY A 549 -9.42 10.77 -22.36
N ASP A 550 -10.54 10.99 -21.68
CA ASP A 550 -11.69 11.77 -22.19
C ASP A 550 -11.31 13.24 -22.45
N MET A 551 -10.36 13.76 -21.69
CA MET A 551 -9.81 15.11 -21.91
C MET A 551 -8.72 15.15 -22.98
N GLY A 552 -8.37 14.02 -23.62
CA GLY A 552 -7.34 13.93 -24.65
C GLY A 552 -5.90 13.97 -24.11
N ILE A 553 -5.70 13.70 -22.82
CA ILE A 553 -4.39 13.65 -22.19
C ILE A 553 -3.89 12.20 -22.23
N PRO A 554 -2.79 11.91 -22.94
CA PRO A 554 -2.23 10.58 -22.96
C PRO A 554 -1.67 10.22 -21.58
N CYS A 555 -2.13 9.15 -20.99
CA CYS A 555 -1.68 8.71 -19.68
C CYS A 555 -1.29 7.23 -19.67
N PHE A 556 -0.33 6.91 -18.80
CA PHE A 556 0.13 5.56 -18.52
C PHE A 556 -0.16 5.23 -17.05
N THR A 557 -1.07 4.31 -16.83
CA THR A 557 -1.37 3.74 -15.53
C THR A 557 -0.63 2.42 -15.41
N GLY A 558 0.38 2.34 -14.58
CA GLY A 558 1.00 1.06 -14.23
C GLY A 558 0.02 0.23 -13.39
N SER A 559 -1.18 -0.07 -13.94
CA SER A 559 -2.20 -0.85 -13.25
C SER A 559 -1.63 -2.22 -12.88
N GLN A 560 -1.72 -2.57 -11.59
CA GLN A 560 -1.29 -3.88 -11.08
C GLN A 560 -2.47 -4.82 -10.86
N LYS A 561 -3.70 -4.38 -11.19
CA LYS A 561 -4.91 -5.18 -10.98
C LYS A 561 -5.75 -5.21 -12.25
N GLY A 562 -6.46 -6.31 -12.46
CA GLY A 562 -7.41 -6.45 -13.56
C GLY A 562 -7.04 -7.47 -14.63
N TYR A 563 -5.84 -8.03 -14.61
CA TYR A 563 -5.39 -9.02 -15.60
C TYR A 563 -6.33 -10.23 -15.65
N PHE A 564 -6.64 -10.83 -14.50
CA PHE A 564 -7.57 -11.96 -14.44
C PHE A 564 -9.04 -11.57 -14.64
N SER A 565 -9.35 -10.27 -14.62
CA SER A 565 -10.68 -9.74 -14.92
C SER A 565 -10.87 -9.42 -16.40
N ALA A 566 -9.79 -9.30 -17.18
CA ALA A 566 -9.82 -9.06 -18.61
C ALA A 566 -10.62 -10.14 -19.32
N VAL A 567 -11.56 -9.73 -20.18
CA VAL A 567 -12.53 -10.63 -20.82
C VAL A 567 -11.84 -11.74 -21.61
N GLU A 568 -10.77 -11.42 -22.35
CA GLU A 568 -9.98 -12.38 -23.11
C GLU A 568 -9.32 -13.43 -22.24
N VAL A 569 -8.80 -13.04 -21.07
CA VAL A 569 -8.16 -13.95 -20.11
C VAL A 569 -9.22 -14.82 -19.44
N ARG A 570 -10.32 -14.21 -18.96
CA ARG A 570 -11.44 -14.92 -18.32
C ARG A 570 -12.06 -15.98 -19.23
N THR A 571 -12.21 -15.68 -20.53
CA THR A 571 -12.77 -16.62 -21.49
C THR A 571 -11.90 -17.87 -21.65
N VAL A 572 -10.60 -17.70 -21.73
CA VAL A 572 -9.66 -18.82 -21.86
C VAL A 572 -9.59 -19.62 -20.55
N LEU A 573 -9.57 -18.94 -19.39
CA LEU A 573 -9.61 -19.61 -18.10
C LEU A 573 -10.91 -20.41 -17.91
N ALA A 574 -12.07 -19.84 -18.26
CA ALA A 574 -13.33 -20.56 -18.24
C ALA A 574 -13.29 -21.80 -19.16
N TYR A 575 -12.62 -21.71 -20.30
CA TYR A 575 -12.45 -22.89 -21.15
C TYR A 575 -11.58 -23.96 -20.50
N LEU A 576 -10.49 -23.61 -19.84
CA LEU A 576 -9.67 -24.54 -19.08
C LEU A 576 -10.46 -25.20 -17.93
N GLU A 577 -11.30 -24.43 -17.21
CA GLU A 577 -12.19 -24.93 -16.18
C GLU A 577 -13.19 -25.97 -16.73
N VAL A 578 -13.75 -25.70 -17.93
CA VAL A 578 -14.65 -26.67 -18.63
C VAL A 578 -13.90 -27.90 -19.09
N LEU A 579 -12.64 -27.77 -19.55
CA LEU A 579 -11.80 -28.92 -19.91
C LEU A 579 -11.50 -29.82 -18.72
N ASP A 580 -11.29 -29.24 -17.55
CA ASP A 580 -11.08 -30.00 -16.30
C ASP A 580 -12.40 -30.62 -15.82
N ASN A 581 -13.46 -29.81 -15.69
CA ASN A 581 -14.76 -30.25 -15.22
C ASN A 581 -15.91 -29.62 -16.02
N PRO A 582 -16.49 -30.34 -16.98
CA PRO A 582 -17.50 -29.78 -17.91
C PRO A 582 -18.89 -29.57 -17.26
N VAL A 583 -19.13 -30.07 -16.05
CA VAL A 583 -20.43 -29.94 -15.36
C VAL A 583 -20.57 -28.63 -14.58
N GLN A 584 -19.66 -27.70 -14.76
CA GLN A 584 -19.71 -26.36 -14.20
C GLN A 584 -20.55 -25.43 -15.10
N ASP A 585 -21.76 -25.10 -14.69
CA ASP A 585 -22.77 -24.41 -15.52
C ASP A 585 -22.29 -23.01 -15.97
N ILE A 586 -21.68 -22.22 -15.06
CA ILE A 586 -21.25 -20.83 -15.36
C ILE A 586 -20.08 -20.80 -16.36
N PRO A 587 -18.97 -21.52 -16.13
CA PRO A 587 -17.90 -21.58 -17.12
C PRO A 587 -18.35 -22.12 -18.48
N LEU A 588 -19.17 -23.18 -18.48
CA LEU A 588 -19.67 -23.79 -19.71
C LEU A 588 -20.52 -22.79 -20.51
N ALA A 589 -21.47 -22.12 -19.88
CA ALA A 589 -22.30 -21.12 -20.54
C ALA A 589 -21.44 -19.93 -21.06
N ALA A 590 -20.46 -19.50 -20.29
CA ALA A 590 -19.54 -18.42 -20.69
C ALA A 590 -18.72 -18.78 -21.93
N VAL A 591 -18.18 -20.00 -22.00
CA VAL A 591 -17.42 -20.49 -23.15
C VAL A 591 -18.32 -20.67 -24.37
N MET A 592 -19.50 -21.28 -24.20
CA MET A 592 -20.43 -21.45 -25.31
C MET A 592 -20.88 -20.10 -25.92
N ARG A 593 -21.10 -19.09 -25.07
CA ARG A 593 -21.45 -17.72 -25.50
C ARG A 593 -20.28 -16.99 -26.17
N SER A 594 -19.06 -17.34 -25.83
CA SER A 594 -17.85 -16.72 -26.37
C SER A 594 -17.63 -17.08 -27.85
N PRO A 595 -16.73 -16.38 -28.57
CA PRO A 595 -16.31 -16.76 -29.92
C PRO A 595 -15.77 -18.18 -30.06
N ILE A 596 -15.29 -18.80 -28.96
CA ILE A 596 -14.84 -20.20 -28.95
C ILE A 596 -16.00 -21.15 -29.20
N GLY A 597 -17.15 -20.91 -28.54
CA GLY A 597 -18.35 -21.73 -28.74
C GLY A 597 -19.28 -21.22 -29.84
N GLY A 598 -19.39 -19.92 -30.01
CA GLY A 598 -20.18 -19.26 -31.07
C GLY A 598 -21.70 -19.38 -30.90
N PHE A 599 -22.22 -19.75 -29.70
CA PHE A 599 -23.66 -19.85 -29.47
C PHE A 599 -24.27 -18.50 -29.11
N SER A 600 -25.48 -18.24 -29.66
CA SER A 600 -26.27 -17.06 -29.30
C SER A 600 -26.98 -17.22 -27.96
N ASP A 601 -27.42 -16.10 -27.41
CA ASP A 601 -28.20 -16.11 -26.14
C ASP A 601 -29.51 -16.89 -26.28
N GLU A 602 -30.14 -16.79 -27.45
CA GLU A 602 -31.33 -17.60 -27.80
C GLU A 602 -31.02 -19.09 -27.81
N ALA A 603 -29.92 -19.51 -28.41
CA ALA A 603 -29.51 -20.90 -28.44
C ALA A 603 -29.30 -21.45 -27.04
N LEU A 604 -28.59 -20.70 -26.15
CA LEU A 604 -28.42 -21.08 -24.76
C LEU A 604 -29.75 -21.18 -23.98
N ALA A 605 -30.66 -20.22 -24.21
CA ALA A 605 -31.99 -20.25 -23.61
C ALA A 605 -32.80 -21.46 -24.10
N LYS A 606 -32.76 -21.79 -25.40
CA LYS A 606 -33.40 -23.00 -25.94
C LYS A 606 -32.85 -24.26 -25.32
N LEU A 607 -31.54 -24.38 -25.16
CA LEU A 607 -30.89 -25.53 -24.54
C LEU A 607 -31.32 -25.70 -23.08
N ARG A 608 -31.40 -24.60 -22.33
CA ARG A 608 -31.83 -24.65 -20.92
C ARG A 608 -33.31 -24.97 -20.77
N SER A 609 -34.17 -24.46 -21.67
CA SER A 609 -35.61 -24.67 -21.60
C SER A 609 -36.09 -25.99 -22.17
N ALA A 610 -35.28 -26.68 -22.96
CA ALA A 610 -35.64 -27.93 -23.64
C ALA A 610 -35.55 -29.18 -22.76
N SER A 611 -35.00 -29.09 -21.55
CA SER A 611 -34.81 -30.22 -20.66
C SER A 611 -35.05 -29.82 -19.20
N GLU A 612 -35.62 -30.71 -18.42
CA GLU A 612 -35.84 -30.57 -16.96
C GLU A 612 -34.57 -30.91 -16.13
N GLU A 613 -33.50 -31.29 -16.80
CA GLU A 613 -32.23 -31.63 -16.14
C GLU A 613 -31.69 -30.45 -15.32
N GLN A 614 -31.13 -30.74 -14.15
CA GLN A 614 -30.66 -29.69 -13.23
C GLN A 614 -29.37 -29.01 -13.73
N ARG A 615 -28.47 -29.76 -14.36
CA ARG A 615 -27.18 -29.28 -14.84
C ARG A 615 -27.27 -28.84 -16.30
N PHE A 616 -26.70 -27.70 -16.62
CA PHE A 616 -26.72 -27.18 -17.99
C PHE A 616 -25.97 -28.08 -18.98
N TYR A 617 -24.89 -28.75 -18.53
CA TYR A 617 -24.18 -29.75 -19.31
C TYR A 617 -25.09 -30.88 -19.77
N ASP A 618 -25.90 -31.45 -18.86
CA ASP A 618 -26.81 -32.53 -19.16
C ASP A 618 -27.93 -32.08 -20.13
N CYS A 619 -28.43 -30.86 -20.00
CA CYS A 619 -29.33 -30.24 -20.96
C CYS A 619 -28.72 -30.19 -22.38
N CYS A 620 -27.45 -29.78 -22.49
CA CYS A 620 -26.75 -29.70 -23.77
C CYS A 620 -26.56 -31.08 -24.41
N ILE A 621 -26.21 -32.12 -23.62
CA ILE A 621 -26.08 -33.50 -24.11
C ILE A 621 -27.45 -34.05 -24.55
N ALA A 622 -28.49 -33.89 -23.76
CA ALA A 622 -29.86 -34.34 -24.13
C ALA A 622 -30.33 -33.67 -25.41
N TYR A 623 -30.05 -32.37 -25.57
CA TYR A 623 -30.43 -31.65 -26.80
C TYR A 623 -29.58 -32.08 -28.01
N ARG A 624 -28.29 -32.31 -27.87
CA ARG A 624 -27.43 -32.82 -28.93
C ARG A 624 -27.98 -34.13 -29.49
N ASP A 625 -28.45 -35.03 -28.59
CA ASP A 625 -28.92 -36.37 -28.96
C ASP A 625 -30.37 -36.34 -29.53
N ASN A 626 -31.25 -35.53 -28.99
CA ASN A 626 -32.68 -35.55 -29.30
C ASN A 626 -33.34 -34.21 -29.62
N GLY A 627 -32.56 -33.10 -29.73
CA GLY A 627 -33.10 -31.76 -29.99
C GLY A 627 -33.80 -31.65 -31.37
N GLU A 628 -34.72 -30.70 -31.46
CA GLU A 628 -35.50 -30.48 -32.71
C GLU A 628 -34.70 -29.76 -33.80
N ASP A 629 -33.82 -28.83 -33.41
CA ASP A 629 -33.03 -28.01 -34.31
C ASP A 629 -31.75 -28.73 -34.77
N ALA A 630 -31.74 -29.14 -36.05
CA ALA A 630 -30.58 -29.85 -36.60
C ALA A 630 -29.29 -29.01 -36.64
N GLY A 631 -29.43 -27.67 -36.84
CA GLY A 631 -28.31 -26.74 -36.85
C GLY A 631 -27.66 -26.62 -35.46
N LEU A 632 -28.50 -26.48 -34.44
CA LEU A 632 -28.04 -26.39 -33.03
C LEU A 632 -27.44 -27.71 -32.55
N ARG A 633 -28.00 -28.87 -32.98
CA ARG A 633 -27.39 -30.18 -32.69
C ARG A 633 -26.01 -30.34 -33.32
N LEU A 634 -25.82 -29.87 -34.55
CA LEU A 634 -24.53 -29.95 -35.23
C LEU A 634 -23.50 -29.02 -34.55
N ALA A 635 -23.93 -27.84 -34.14
CA ALA A 635 -23.07 -26.91 -33.42
C ALA A 635 -22.61 -27.50 -32.05
N LEU A 636 -23.56 -28.15 -31.30
CA LEU A 636 -23.23 -28.86 -30.06
C LEU A 636 -22.27 -30.03 -30.30
N ASP A 637 -22.51 -30.83 -31.32
CA ASP A 637 -21.64 -31.95 -31.64
C ASP A 637 -20.24 -31.50 -31.99
N THR A 638 -20.10 -30.40 -32.76
CA THR A 638 -18.82 -29.80 -33.09
C THR A 638 -18.12 -29.26 -31.85
N PHE A 639 -18.82 -28.53 -30.99
CA PHE A 639 -18.27 -27.96 -29.76
C PHE A 639 -17.80 -29.07 -28.81
N PHE A 640 -18.60 -30.09 -28.56
CA PHE A 640 -18.24 -31.22 -27.67
C PHE A 640 -17.08 -32.06 -28.22
N ARG A 641 -17.03 -32.29 -29.54
CA ARG A 641 -15.85 -32.97 -30.14
C ARG A 641 -14.57 -32.16 -29.97
N GLN A 642 -14.63 -30.87 -30.18
CA GLN A 642 -13.48 -29.99 -29.94
C GLN A 642 -13.08 -29.98 -28.46
N MET A 643 -14.04 -29.91 -27.56
CA MET A 643 -13.81 -29.98 -26.11
C MET A 643 -13.13 -31.30 -25.72
N GLU A 644 -13.65 -32.46 -26.22
CA GLU A 644 -13.08 -33.77 -25.92
C GLU A 644 -11.66 -33.92 -26.47
N TYR A 645 -11.40 -33.43 -27.66
CA TYR A 645 -10.05 -33.38 -28.23
C TYR A 645 -9.06 -32.64 -27.32
N PHE A 646 -9.40 -31.50 -26.79
CA PHE A 646 -8.54 -30.78 -25.86
C PHE A 646 -8.44 -31.44 -24.49
N ARG A 647 -9.51 -32.07 -24.02
CA ARG A 647 -9.50 -32.86 -22.77
C ARG A 647 -8.53 -34.03 -22.84
N GLU A 648 -8.58 -34.80 -23.94
CA GLU A 648 -7.64 -35.88 -24.17
C GLU A 648 -6.18 -35.35 -24.18
N LYS A 649 -5.94 -34.23 -24.85
CA LYS A 649 -4.60 -33.60 -24.92
C LYS A 649 -4.13 -33.05 -23.58
N ALA A 650 -5.01 -32.49 -22.77
CA ALA A 650 -4.66 -31.92 -21.48
C ALA A 650 -4.02 -32.92 -20.52
N ALA A 651 -4.22 -34.23 -20.73
CA ALA A 651 -3.66 -35.29 -19.91
C ALA A 651 -2.14 -35.45 -20.09
N TYR A 652 -1.58 -35.09 -21.25
CA TYR A 652 -0.17 -35.36 -21.59
C TYR A 652 0.56 -34.17 -22.24
N THR A 653 -0.13 -33.10 -22.57
CA THR A 653 0.48 -31.91 -23.18
C THR A 653 0.79 -30.85 -22.10
N PRO A 654 1.98 -30.24 -22.11
CA PRO A 654 2.26 -29.07 -21.28
C PRO A 654 1.22 -27.98 -21.45
N ILE A 655 0.87 -27.29 -20.37
CA ILE A 655 -0.25 -26.33 -20.35
C ILE A 655 -0.01 -25.16 -21.28
N HIS A 656 1.23 -24.66 -21.35
CA HIS A 656 1.57 -23.57 -22.27
C HIS A 656 1.37 -23.97 -23.74
N LEU A 657 1.69 -25.21 -24.12
CA LEU A 657 1.45 -25.72 -25.45
C LEU A 657 -0.04 -25.95 -25.71
N LEU A 658 -0.76 -26.45 -24.72
CA LEU A 658 -2.21 -26.61 -24.77
C LEU A 658 -2.90 -25.25 -24.98
N LEU A 659 -2.48 -24.20 -24.26
CA LEU A 659 -2.99 -22.85 -24.42
C LEU A 659 -2.72 -22.29 -25.82
N TRP A 660 -1.49 -22.44 -26.35
CA TRP A 660 -1.17 -22.05 -27.70
C TRP A 660 -2.07 -22.72 -28.72
N GLU A 661 -2.25 -24.04 -28.59
CA GLU A 661 -3.09 -24.80 -29.50
C GLU A 661 -4.56 -24.40 -29.40
N ILE A 662 -5.09 -24.16 -28.20
CA ILE A 662 -6.44 -23.64 -27.99
C ILE A 662 -6.61 -22.31 -28.72
N LEU A 663 -5.71 -21.35 -28.53
CA LEU A 663 -5.78 -20.04 -29.14
C LEU A 663 -5.72 -20.08 -30.68
N ASP A 664 -4.92 -21.00 -31.22
CA ASP A 664 -4.73 -21.17 -32.67
C ASP A 664 -5.93 -21.90 -33.32
N VAL A 665 -6.29 -23.09 -32.80
CA VAL A 665 -7.36 -23.93 -33.36
C VAL A 665 -8.75 -23.27 -33.24
N THR A 666 -9.01 -22.57 -32.11
CA THR A 666 -10.27 -21.84 -31.92
C THR A 666 -10.28 -20.50 -32.67
N GLY A 667 -9.13 -20.02 -33.12
CA GLY A 667 -8.99 -18.68 -33.72
C GLY A 667 -9.17 -17.53 -32.71
N TYR A 668 -9.27 -17.84 -31.40
CA TYR A 668 -9.57 -16.85 -30.37
C TYR A 668 -8.47 -15.81 -30.21
N GLY A 669 -7.20 -16.21 -30.39
CA GLY A 669 -6.07 -15.28 -30.37
C GLY A 669 -6.15 -14.22 -31.48
N ALA A 670 -6.50 -14.61 -32.69
CA ALA A 670 -6.68 -13.70 -33.81
C ALA A 670 -7.94 -12.80 -33.64
N TYR A 671 -9.01 -13.36 -33.11
CA TYR A 671 -10.22 -12.60 -32.76
C TYR A 671 -9.92 -11.51 -31.73
N ALA A 672 -9.27 -11.84 -30.63
CA ALA A 672 -8.91 -10.89 -29.57
C ALA A 672 -8.01 -9.75 -30.12
N ALA A 673 -7.07 -10.08 -31.00
CA ALA A 673 -6.18 -9.11 -31.63
C ALA A 673 -6.91 -8.15 -32.62
N ALA A 674 -8.05 -8.57 -33.16
CA ALA A 674 -8.85 -7.75 -34.10
C ALA A 674 -9.83 -6.80 -33.38
N LEU A 675 -10.08 -6.97 -32.08
CA LEU A 675 -10.97 -6.11 -31.30
C LEU A 675 -10.31 -4.75 -30.97
N PRO A 676 -11.10 -3.74 -30.54
CA PRO A 676 -10.55 -2.52 -29.96
C PRO A 676 -9.54 -2.86 -28.84
N ALA A 677 -8.44 -2.12 -28.78
CA ALA A 677 -7.28 -2.42 -27.93
C ALA A 677 -6.65 -3.83 -28.18
N GLY A 678 -6.73 -4.33 -29.41
CA GLY A 678 -6.30 -5.69 -29.76
C GLY A 678 -4.85 -6.01 -29.44
N ARG A 679 -3.93 -5.03 -29.50
CA ARG A 679 -2.53 -5.20 -29.06
C ARG A 679 -2.44 -5.55 -27.57
N GLN A 680 -3.21 -4.86 -26.73
CA GLN A 680 -3.31 -5.10 -25.31
C GLN A 680 -3.88 -6.49 -25.03
N ARG A 681 -5.01 -6.83 -25.67
CA ARG A 681 -5.66 -8.13 -25.52
C ARG A 681 -4.76 -9.29 -25.90
N LYS A 682 -4.01 -9.14 -26.99
CA LYS A 682 -3.03 -10.15 -27.38
C LYS A 682 -1.90 -10.27 -26.35
N ALA A 683 -1.36 -9.15 -25.88
CA ALA A 683 -0.32 -9.17 -24.84
C ALA A 683 -0.83 -9.84 -23.56
N ASN A 684 -2.09 -9.64 -23.17
CA ASN A 684 -2.70 -10.33 -22.04
C ASN A 684 -2.76 -11.85 -22.25
N LEU A 685 -3.10 -12.32 -23.45
CA LEU A 685 -3.09 -13.75 -23.77
C LEU A 685 -1.68 -14.35 -23.80
N ASP A 686 -0.70 -13.64 -24.37
CA ASP A 686 0.71 -14.05 -24.37
C ASP A 686 1.24 -14.16 -22.92
N MET A 687 0.87 -13.23 -22.04
CA MET A 687 1.21 -13.27 -20.62
C MET A 687 0.57 -14.47 -19.91
N LEU A 688 -0.63 -14.94 -20.31
CA LEU A 688 -1.21 -16.16 -19.74
C LEU A 688 -0.36 -17.39 -20.08
N VAL A 689 0.19 -17.44 -21.28
CA VAL A 689 1.11 -18.51 -21.70
C VAL A 689 2.41 -18.45 -20.89
N GLU A 690 2.98 -17.25 -20.66
CA GLU A 690 4.16 -17.08 -19.79
C GLU A 690 3.89 -17.57 -18.36
N LYS A 691 2.71 -17.29 -17.81
CA LYS A 691 2.31 -17.81 -16.49
C LYS A 691 2.18 -19.33 -16.47
N ALA A 692 1.72 -19.94 -17.55
CA ALA A 692 1.71 -21.40 -17.67
C ALA A 692 3.12 -21.98 -17.73
N ILE A 693 4.06 -21.33 -18.42
CA ILE A 693 5.47 -21.72 -18.44
C ILE A 693 6.08 -21.62 -17.02
N ALA A 694 5.82 -20.52 -16.32
CA ALA A 694 6.28 -20.32 -14.95
C ALA A 694 5.71 -21.40 -14.01
N TYR A 695 4.40 -21.70 -14.12
CA TYR A 695 3.77 -22.78 -13.37
C TYR A 695 4.41 -24.14 -13.64
N GLU A 696 4.77 -24.45 -14.86
CA GLU A 696 5.41 -25.73 -15.21
C GLU A 696 6.82 -25.89 -14.62
N ALA A 697 7.45 -24.79 -14.24
CA ALA A 697 8.72 -24.83 -13.48
C ALA A 697 8.51 -25.18 -12.00
N THR A 698 7.25 -25.12 -11.50
CA THR A 698 6.91 -25.46 -10.10
C THR A 698 6.91 -26.97 -9.86
N SER A 699 6.67 -27.39 -8.62
CA SER A 699 6.52 -28.80 -8.26
C SER A 699 5.13 -29.38 -8.56
N TYR A 700 4.17 -28.53 -8.91
CA TYR A 700 2.81 -28.94 -9.27
C TYR A 700 2.68 -29.22 -10.77
N ARG A 701 1.81 -30.16 -11.14
CA ARG A 701 1.61 -30.59 -12.53
C ARG A 701 0.12 -30.77 -12.83
N GLY A 702 -0.24 -30.64 -14.11
CA GLY A 702 -1.57 -30.90 -14.64
C GLY A 702 -2.54 -29.73 -14.56
N LEU A 703 -3.61 -29.84 -15.36
CA LEU A 703 -4.58 -28.78 -15.58
C LEU A 703 -5.34 -28.39 -14.30
N TYR A 704 -5.76 -29.35 -13.50
CA TYR A 704 -6.44 -29.12 -12.24
C TYR A 704 -5.63 -28.26 -11.27
N HIS A 705 -4.35 -28.56 -11.09
CA HIS A 705 -3.49 -27.78 -10.21
C HIS A 705 -3.17 -26.40 -10.79
N PHE A 706 -3.10 -26.26 -12.13
CA PHE A 706 -2.96 -24.95 -12.76
C PHE A 706 -4.17 -24.04 -12.51
N ILE A 707 -5.38 -24.60 -12.62
CA ILE A 707 -6.62 -23.86 -12.31
C ILE A 707 -6.61 -23.43 -10.84
N ARG A 708 -6.30 -24.33 -9.91
CA ARG A 708 -6.15 -23.98 -8.48
C ARG A 708 -5.07 -22.91 -8.24
N TYR A 709 -3.97 -22.99 -8.96
CA TYR A 709 -2.92 -21.97 -8.91
C TYR A 709 -3.46 -20.60 -9.29
N ILE A 710 -4.16 -20.48 -10.40
CA ILE A 710 -4.80 -19.25 -10.86
C ILE A 710 -5.87 -18.76 -9.88
N GLU A 711 -6.72 -19.64 -9.36
CA GLU A 711 -7.75 -19.30 -8.39
C GLU A 711 -7.14 -18.77 -7.07
N SER A 712 -6.05 -19.38 -6.64
CA SER A 712 -5.34 -18.93 -5.45
C SER A 712 -4.72 -17.56 -5.67
N LEU A 713 -4.09 -17.29 -6.82
CA LEU A 713 -3.61 -15.96 -7.18
C LEU A 713 -4.74 -14.92 -7.14
N LYS A 714 -5.91 -15.23 -7.71
CA LYS A 714 -7.09 -14.36 -7.66
C LYS A 714 -7.57 -14.08 -6.23
N ARG A 715 -7.66 -15.12 -5.40
CA ARG A 715 -8.18 -15.02 -4.02
C ARG A 715 -7.30 -14.17 -3.12
N TYR A 716 -6.00 -14.24 -3.28
CA TYR A 716 -5.04 -13.51 -2.45
C TYR A 716 -4.57 -12.19 -3.07
N GLU A 717 -5.34 -11.71 -4.05
CA GLU A 717 -5.06 -10.44 -4.72
C GLU A 717 -3.64 -10.34 -5.33
N VAL A 718 -3.01 -11.48 -5.62
CA VAL A 718 -1.81 -11.53 -6.46
C VAL A 718 -2.27 -11.39 -7.91
N ASP A 719 -2.89 -10.23 -8.20
CA ASP A 719 -3.33 -9.90 -9.55
C ASP A 719 -2.20 -9.15 -10.25
N TYR A 720 -1.86 -9.63 -11.41
CA TYR A 720 -0.88 -8.96 -12.27
C TYR A 720 -1.60 -7.83 -13.02
N GLY A 721 -0.91 -6.71 -13.23
CA GLY A 721 -1.41 -5.69 -14.13
C GLY A 721 -1.57 -6.25 -15.54
N GLU A 722 -2.51 -5.69 -16.31
CA GLU A 722 -2.59 -6.00 -17.73
C GLU A 722 -1.23 -5.76 -18.41
N ALA A 723 -0.87 -6.62 -19.34
CA ALA A 723 0.38 -6.49 -20.10
C ALA A 723 0.40 -5.13 -20.80
N SER A 724 1.39 -4.30 -20.51
CA SER A 724 1.44 -2.95 -21.09
C SER A 724 2.22 -2.95 -22.40
N PRO A 725 1.58 -2.70 -23.55
CA PRO A 725 2.28 -2.59 -24.83
C PRO A 725 3.01 -1.25 -25.00
N GLY A 726 2.84 -0.29 -24.07
CA GLY A 726 3.53 1.01 -24.07
C GLY A 726 4.92 0.91 -23.44
N THR A 727 5.89 1.63 -23.98
CA THR A 727 7.23 1.76 -23.40
C THR A 727 7.25 2.98 -22.47
N GLU A 728 8.06 2.94 -21.41
CA GLU A 728 8.28 4.09 -20.52
C GLU A 728 8.82 5.34 -21.23
N SER A 729 9.20 5.21 -22.51
CA SER A 729 9.71 6.29 -23.37
C SER A 729 8.64 7.10 -24.08
N ASP A 730 7.38 6.71 -24.01
CA ASP A 730 6.28 7.40 -24.68
C ASP A 730 5.96 8.75 -24.01
N ASP A 731 5.50 9.73 -24.79
CA ASP A 731 5.12 11.05 -24.25
C ASP A 731 3.75 10.98 -23.56
N THR A 732 3.72 10.39 -22.36
CA THR A 732 2.52 10.16 -21.56
C THR A 732 2.67 10.62 -20.12
N VAL A 733 1.60 11.10 -19.49
CA VAL A 733 1.53 11.36 -18.06
C VAL A 733 1.55 10.03 -17.32
N ARG A 734 2.44 9.90 -16.33
CA ARG A 734 2.54 8.69 -15.53
C ARG A 734 1.68 8.78 -14.27
N ILE A 735 0.86 7.75 -14.02
CA ILE A 735 0.09 7.60 -12.79
C ILE A 735 0.65 6.42 -12.04
N MET A 736 1.15 6.65 -10.81
CA MET A 736 1.75 5.60 -10.00
C MET A 736 1.56 5.80 -8.51
N SER A 737 1.81 4.74 -7.73
CA SER A 737 1.80 4.88 -6.26
C SER A 737 3.05 5.63 -5.78
N ILE A 738 2.90 6.31 -4.63
CA ILE A 738 4.03 7.00 -3.97
C ILE A 738 5.18 6.01 -3.70
N HIS A 739 4.89 4.77 -3.30
CA HIS A 739 5.90 3.74 -3.06
C HIS A 739 6.75 3.43 -4.29
N LYS A 740 6.14 3.32 -5.48
CA LYS A 740 6.85 3.09 -6.73
C LYS A 740 7.70 4.29 -7.18
N SER A 741 7.39 5.48 -6.70
CA SER A 741 8.16 6.69 -7.01
C SER A 741 9.43 6.84 -6.17
N LYS A 742 9.62 6.02 -5.13
CA LYS A 742 10.83 6.07 -4.30
C LYS A 742 12.07 5.81 -5.17
N GLY A 743 13.09 6.65 -5.01
CA GLY A 743 14.29 6.65 -5.86
C GLY A 743 14.15 7.41 -7.19
N LEU A 744 12.92 7.67 -7.67
CA LEU A 744 12.68 8.42 -8.91
C LEU A 744 12.55 9.92 -8.65
N GLU A 745 12.62 10.72 -9.74
CA GLU A 745 12.47 12.18 -9.70
C GLU A 745 11.79 12.68 -10.99
N PHE A 746 10.95 13.70 -10.87
CA PHE A 746 10.17 14.20 -12.00
C PHE A 746 10.17 15.74 -12.01
N PRO A 747 10.16 16.36 -13.21
CA PRO A 747 10.07 17.80 -13.32
C PRO A 747 8.81 18.38 -12.65
N VAL A 748 7.64 17.81 -12.91
CA VAL A 748 6.36 18.23 -12.35
C VAL A 748 5.67 17.05 -11.65
N VAL A 749 5.29 17.24 -10.40
CA VAL A 749 4.65 16.22 -9.57
C VAL A 749 3.30 16.73 -9.08
N PHE A 750 2.26 15.96 -9.38
CA PHE A 750 0.97 16.06 -8.73
C PHE A 750 0.89 15.02 -7.62
N VAL A 751 0.60 15.43 -6.40
CA VAL A 751 0.25 14.54 -5.29
C VAL A 751 -1.24 14.67 -5.08
N SER A 752 -1.97 13.65 -5.54
CA SER A 752 -3.44 13.69 -5.61
C SER A 752 -4.09 12.72 -4.62
N GLY A 753 -5.36 12.96 -4.30
CA GLY A 753 -6.11 12.16 -3.36
C GLY A 753 -5.79 12.46 -1.90
N LEU A 754 -5.33 13.68 -1.56
CA LEU A 754 -5.00 14.07 -0.19
C LEU A 754 -6.20 14.04 0.77
N GLY A 755 -7.43 14.11 0.25
CA GLY A 755 -8.67 13.98 1.03
C GLY A 755 -9.10 12.54 1.30
N LYS A 756 -8.36 11.54 0.82
CA LYS A 756 -8.63 10.13 1.07
C LYS A 756 -8.29 9.75 2.51
N GLN A 757 -9.21 9.04 3.17
CA GLN A 757 -8.98 8.57 4.53
C GLN A 757 -7.89 7.49 4.57
N PHE A 758 -7.11 7.48 5.65
CA PHE A 758 -6.13 6.44 5.94
C PHE A 758 -6.81 5.08 6.16
N ASN A 759 -6.12 4.02 5.81
CA ASN A 759 -6.65 2.67 5.99
C ASN A 759 -6.40 2.18 7.42
N GLU A 760 -7.48 1.96 8.17
CA GLU A 760 -7.43 1.43 9.54
C GLU A 760 -7.91 -0.03 9.63
N THR A 761 -8.06 -0.72 8.52
CA THR A 761 -8.66 -2.06 8.50
C THR A 761 -7.88 -3.06 9.35
N GLU A 762 -6.55 -2.98 9.35
CA GLU A 762 -5.68 -3.84 10.15
C GLU A 762 -5.89 -3.65 11.66
N LEU A 763 -6.23 -2.42 12.08
CA LEU A 763 -6.46 -2.11 13.49
C LEU A 763 -7.76 -2.69 14.04
N ARG A 764 -8.71 -3.09 13.16
CA ARG A 764 -10.01 -3.63 13.53
C ARG A 764 -10.04 -5.15 13.62
N GLY A 765 -8.91 -5.82 13.41
CA GLY A 765 -8.77 -7.27 13.47
C GLY A 765 -9.13 -7.87 14.83
N ARG A 766 -9.40 -9.19 14.84
CA ARG A 766 -9.62 -9.94 16.10
C ARG A 766 -8.36 -10.05 16.94
N LEU A 767 -7.21 -10.11 16.29
CA LEU A 767 -5.89 -10.10 16.88
C LEU A 767 -5.19 -8.76 16.57
N ALA A 768 -4.35 -8.34 17.49
CA ALA A 768 -3.42 -7.24 17.28
C ALA A 768 -2.00 -7.75 17.56
N LEU A 769 -1.06 -7.51 16.65
CA LEU A 769 0.31 -8.02 16.72
C LEU A 769 1.28 -6.86 16.81
N HIS A 770 2.33 -7.04 17.64
CA HIS A 770 3.41 -6.07 17.76
C HIS A 770 4.71 -6.78 18.11
N SER A 771 5.82 -6.38 17.49
CA SER A 771 7.13 -7.03 17.66
C SER A 771 7.57 -7.12 19.13
N SER A 772 7.44 -6.03 19.89
CA SER A 772 7.87 -5.95 21.30
C SER A 772 6.78 -6.33 22.29
N PHE A 773 5.49 -6.15 21.96
CA PHE A 773 4.38 -6.39 22.89
C PHE A 773 3.71 -7.74 22.69
N GLY A 774 4.02 -8.44 21.61
CA GLY A 774 3.48 -9.76 21.31
C GLY A 774 2.07 -9.71 20.70
N ILE A 775 1.18 -10.59 21.15
CA ILE A 775 -0.15 -10.83 20.60
C ILE A 775 -1.21 -10.32 21.56
N GLY A 776 -2.04 -9.38 21.15
CA GLY A 776 -3.21 -8.91 21.88
C GLY A 776 -4.50 -9.50 21.29
N CYS A 777 -5.38 -10.05 22.11
CA CYS A 777 -6.67 -10.62 21.71
C CYS A 777 -7.82 -10.12 22.56
N ASP A 778 -9.06 -10.43 22.16
CA ASP A 778 -10.24 -10.14 22.94
C ASP A 778 -10.37 -11.16 24.09
N TYR A 779 -10.90 -10.71 25.22
CA TYR A 779 -11.48 -11.59 26.22
C TYR A 779 -12.91 -11.96 25.79
N VAL A 780 -13.21 -13.24 25.77
CA VAL A 780 -14.53 -13.75 25.41
C VAL A 780 -15.04 -14.64 26.55
N ASP A 781 -16.18 -14.29 27.14
CA ASP A 781 -16.94 -15.16 28.03
C ASP A 781 -18.08 -15.81 27.24
N THR A 782 -17.93 -17.08 26.91
CA THR A 782 -18.90 -17.84 26.14
C THR A 782 -20.20 -18.07 26.90
N THR A 783 -20.16 -18.11 28.23
CA THR A 783 -21.31 -18.31 29.10
C THR A 783 -22.22 -17.08 29.15
N LEU A 784 -21.60 -15.91 29.33
CA LEU A 784 -22.28 -14.62 29.36
C LEU A 784 -22.47 -14.02 27.96
N ARG A 785 -21.87 -14.63 26.94
CA ARG A 785 -21.79 -14.10 25.54
C ARG A 785 -21.23 -12.69 25.50
N LEU A 786 -20.25 -12.40 26.33
CA LEU A 786 -19.59 -11.11 26.43
C LEU A 786 -18.26 -11.17 25.68
N ARG A 787 -17.99 -10.13 24.93
CA ARG A 787 -16.71 -9.92 24.25
C ARG A 787 -16.18 -8.52 24.57
N GLN A 788 -14.93 -8.46 25.00
CA GLN A 788 -14.26 -7.21 25.33
C GLN A 788 -12.81 -7.26 24.90
N PRO A 789 -12.26 -6.21 24.24
CA PRO A 789 -10.84 -6.16 23.93
C PRO A 789 -10.02 -6.10 25.23
N SER A 790 -8.95 -6.91 25.30
CA SER A 790 -8.00 -6.85 26.41
C SER A 790 -7.25 -5.51 26.40
N LEU A 791 -6.72 -5.11 27.53
CA LEU A 791 -5.91 -3.87 27.63
C LEU A 791 -4.69 -3.94 26.70
N LEU A 792 -4.00 -5.07 26.65
CA LEU A 792 -2.87 -5.27 25.74
C LEU A 792 -3.29 -5.07 24.26
N LYS A 793 -4.43 -5.64 23.86
CA LYS A 793 -4.93 -5.43 22.50
C LYS A 793 -5.15 -3.95 22.18
N LYS A 794 -5.78 -3.20 23.09
CA LYS A 794 -6.00 -1.76 22.90
C LYS A 794 -4.68 -0.97 22.83
N VAL A 795 -3.69 -1.37 23.65
CA VAL A 795 -2.35 -0.75 23.61
C VAL A 795 -1.68 -1.02 22.26
N ILE A 796 -1.67 -2.27 21.79
CA ILE A 796 -1.08 -2.63 20.49
C ILE A 796 -1.79 -1.87 19.37
N GLN A 797 -3.13 -1.85 19.35
CA GLN A 797 -3.90 -1.11 18.35
C GLN A 797 -3.53 0.38 18.33
N LYS A 798 -3.39 1.01 19.50
CA LYS A 798 -3.00 2.42 19.59
C LYS A 798 -1.56 2.65 19.14
N THR A 799 -0.62 1.77 19.53
CA THR A 799 0.78 1.85 19.12
C THR A 799 0.88 1.70 17.60
N SER A 800 0.26 0.66 17.03
CA SER A 800 0.25 0.44 15.58
C SER A 800 -0.43 1.59 14.83
N ALA A 801 -1.50 2.20 15.37
CA ALA A 801 -2.12 3.38 14.77
C ALA A 801 -1.14 4.57 14.71
N LEU A 802 -0.38 4.83 15.79
CA LEU A 802 0.63 5.89 15.81
C LEU A 802 1.79 5.62 14.84
N GLU A 803 2.23 4.39 14.78
CA GLU A 803 3.29 3.95 13.87
C GLU A 803 2.84 4.04 12.41
N ASN A 804 1.61 3.66 12.10
CA ASN A 804 1.02 3.81 10.76
C ASN A 804 0.88 5.30 10.38
N LEU A 805 0.44 6.16 11.30
CA LEU A 805 0.41 7.62 11.06
C LEU A 805 1.83 8.17 10.82
N GLY A 806 2.83 7.69 11.56
CA GLY A 806 4.23 8.05 11.33
C GLY A 806 4.73 7.62 9.95
N GLU A 807 4.32 6.42 9.47
CA GLU A 807 4.61 5.97 8.11
C GLU A 807 3.90 6.84 7.07
N GLU A 808 2.61 7.17 7.26
CA GLU A 808 1.89 8.07 6.35
C GLU A 808 2.56 9.45 6.24
N LEU A 809 3.08 10.01 7.34
CA LEU A 809 3.88 11.24 7.29
C LEU A 809 5.13 11.09 6.41
N ARG A 810 5.85 9.98 6.54
CA ARG A 810 7.02 9.72 5.71
C ARG A 810 6.66 9.47 4.26
N ILE A 811 5.53 8.82 3.99
CA ILE A 811 5.00 8.63 2.63
C ILE A 811 4.69 9.99 1.98
N LEU A 812 4.06 10.90 2.71
CA LEU A 812 3.81 12.26 2.23
C LEU A 812 5.12 13.00 1.95
N TYR A 813 6.13 12.86 2.83
CA TYR A 813 7.46 13.44 2.62
C TYR A 813 8.11 12.91 1.34
N VAL A 814 8.08 11.61 1.13
CA VAL A 814 8.59 10.99 -0.11
C VAL A 814 7.87 11.57 -1.32
N ALA A 815 6.53 11.64 -1.31
CA ALA A 815 5.74 12.15 -2.42
C ALA A 815 6.14 13.59 -2.80
N MET A 816 6.21 14.48 -1.81
CA MET A 816 6.50 15.90 -2.04
C MET A 816 7.95 16.13 -2.50
N THR A 817 8.89 15.30 -2.05
CA THR A 817 10.32 15.41 -2.42
C THR A 817 10.66 14.78 -3.77
N ARG A 818 9.69 14.24 -4.53
CA ARG A 818 9.93 13.75 -5.91
C ARG A 818 9.97 14.87 -6.94
N ALA A 819 9.43 16.06 -6.62
CA ALA A 819 9.33 17.19 -7.52
C ALA A 819 10.70 17.88 -7.68
N LYS A 820 11.09 18.12 -8.93
CA LYS A 820 12.29 18.91 -9.28
C LYS A 820 11.97 20.39 -9.40
N GLU A 821 10.95 20.75 -10.16
CA GLU A 821 10.67 22.12 -10.55
C GLU A 821 9.30 22.63 -10.12
N LYS A 822 8.30 21.75 -10.03
CA LYS A 822 6.94 22.14 -9.65
C LYS A 822 6.26 21.03 -8.86
N LEU A 823 5.70 21.40 -7.72
CA LEU A 823 4.89 20.55 -6.87
C LEU A 823 3.45 21.07 -6.87
N ILE A 824 2.49 20.19 -7.08
CA ILE A 824 1.06 20.51 -7.05
C ILE A 824 0.38 19.46 -6.15
N LEU A 825 -0.25 19.94 -5.08
CA LEU A 825 -1.02 19.12 -4.17
C LEU A 825 -2.50 19.27 -4.50
N THR A 826 -3.25 18.16 -4.55
CA THR A 826 -4.69 18.21 -4.81
C THR A 826 -5.48 17.38 -3.81
N GLY A 827 -6.67 17.88 -3.47
CA GLY A 827 -7.57 17.15 -2.60
C GLY A 827 -9.01 17.62 -2.75
N ALA A 828 -9.93 16.67 -2.77
CA ALA A 828 -11.36 16.94 -2.82
C ALA A 828 -12.03 16.67 -1.47
N VAL A 829 -12.78 17.63 -0.97
CA VAL A 829 -13.49 17.51 0.31
C VAL A 829 -14.84 18.24 0.26
N PRO A 830 -15.95 17.58 0.66
CA PRO A 830 -17.23 18.26 0.71
C PRO A 830 -17.24 19.38 1.75
N ASN A 831 -17.94 20.47 1.45
CA ASN A 831 -18.03 21.67 2.27
C ASN A 831 -16.63 22.25 2.59
N ALA A 832 -15.81 22.41 1.56
CA ALA A 832 -14.41 22.84 1.69
C ALA A 832 -14.26 24.14 2.47
N SER A 833 -15.11 25.14 2.24
CA SER A 833 -15.11 26.43 2.95
C SER A 833 -15.32 26.26 4.46
N GLN A 834 -16.31 25.46 4.88
CA GLN A 834 -16.59 25.22 6.30
C GLN A 834 -15.45 24.46 6.99
N LYS A 835 -14.84 23.49 6.30
CA LYS A 835 -13.69 22.76 6.83
C LYS A 835 -12.46 23.66 6.92
N LEU A 836 -12.28 24.56 5.97
CA LEU A 836 -11.19 25.52 6.02
C LEU A 836 -11.28 26.42 7.26
N GLU A 837 -12.48 26.92 7.58
CA GLU A 837 -12.71 27.65 8.82
C GLU A 837 -12.39 26.81 10.07
N ALA A 838 -12.80 25.54 10.08
CA ALA A 838 -12.49 24.63 11.18
C ALA A 838 -10.98 24.41 11.34
N TRP A 839 -10.23 24.22 10.24
CA TRP A 839 -8.78 24.08 10.30
C TRP A 839 -8.08 25.39 10.70
N GLN A 840 -8.59 26.55 10.30
CA GLN A 840 -8.09 27.84 10.77
C GLN A 840 -8.23 28.00 12.28
N THR A 841 -9.34 27.52 12.86
CA THR A 841 -9.57 27.60 14.31
C THR A 841 -8.64 26.70 15.13
N LEU A 842 -8.15 25.60 14.55
CA LEU A 842 -7.12 24.75 15.19
C LEU A 842 -5.78 25.47 15.37
N ASN A 843 -5.52 26.51 14.59
CA ASN A 843 -4.21 27.16 14.46
C ASN A 843 -4.05 28.48 15.22
N ILE A 844 -5.02 28.87 16.04
CA ILE A 844 -4.98 30.16 16.77
C ILE A 844 -3.85 30.18 17.83
N ARG A 845 -3.11 29.09 17.99
CA ARG A 845 -1.94 29.02 18.86
C ARG A 845 -0.67 29.28 18.04
N ALA A 846 0.09 30.28 18.44
CA ALA A 846 1.43 30.54 17.89
C ALA A 846 2.44 29.45 18.33
N MET A 847 2.14 28.18 18.07
CA MET A 847 3.04 27.05 18.33
C MET A 847 3.87 26.77 17.07
N GLU A 848 5.13 26.39 17.22
CA GLU A 848 5.98 26.02 16.09
C GLU A 848 5.53 24.70 15.42
N THR A 849 4.82 23.82 16.14
CA THR A 849 4.33 22.53 15.66
C THR A 849 2.85 22.35 16.00
N LEU A 850 2.14 21.55 15.20
CA LEU A 850 0.78 21.13 15.54
C LEU A 850 0.79 20.26 16.81
N SER A 851 -0.30 20.34 17.60
CA SER A 851 -0.39 19.57 18.86
C SER A 851 -0.40 18.06 18.58
N TYR A 852 0.07 17.27 19.56
CA TYR A 852 0.04 15.80 19.48
C TYR A 852 -1.39 15.28 19.22
N SER A 853 -2.36 15.86 19.88
CA SER A 853 -3.77 15.49 19.71
C SER A 853 -4.28 15.79 18.29
N THR A 854 -3.88 16.89 17.66
CA THR A 854 -4.23 17.24 16.28
C THR A 854 -3.57 16.26 15.30
N LEU A 855 -2.28 16.01 15.47
CA LEU A 855 -1.54 15.09 14.61
C LEU A 855 -2.08 13.65 14.65
N THR A 856 -2.45 13.16 15.84
CA THR A 856 -2.89 11.76 16.03
C THR A 856 -4.37 11.51 15.78
N LYS A 857 -5.18 12.56 15.59
CA LYS A 857 -6.58 12.47 15.18
C LYS A 857 -6.77 12.63 13.66
N ALA A 858 -5.72 12.97 12.94
CA ALA A 858 -5.78 13.11 11.50
C ALA A 858 -6.25 11.81 10.82
N SER A 859 -7.19 11.93 9.92
CA SER A 859 -7.75 10.82 9.14
C SER A 859 -7.34 10.84 7.66
N SER A 860 -6.75 11.94 7.23
CA SER A 860 -6.30 12.18 5.86
C SER A 860 -5.09 13.11 5.84
N TYR A 861 -4.39 13.19 4.71
CA TYR A 861 -3.30 14.15 4.55
C TYR A 861 -3.77 15.60 4.64
N LEU A 862 -5.03 15.91 4.28
CA LEU A 862 -5.59 17.25 4.40
C LEU A 862 -5.59 17.75 5.85
N ASP A 863 -5.82 16.83 6.81
CA ASP A 863 -5.88 17.17 8.24
C ASP A 863 -4.52 17.57 8.81
N TRP A 864 -3.42 17.31 8.07
CA TRP A 864 -2.07 17.78 8.41
C TRP A 864 -1.66 18.99 7.59
N VAL A 865 -1.82 18.91 6.26
CA VAL A 865 -1.26 19.89 5.32
C VAL A 865 -1.98 21.24 5.42
N LEU A 866 -3.32 21.25 5.45
CA LEU A 866 -4.08 22.50 5.49
C LEU A 866 -3.91 23.27 6.81
N PRO A 867 -4.01 22.65 8.01
CA PRO A 867 -3.65 23.35 9.23
C PRO A 867 -2.24 23.94 9.20
N ALA A 868 -1.25 23.18 8.70
CA ALA A 868 0.12 23.67 8.62
C ALA A 868 0.27 24.89 7.70
N LEU A 869 -0.38 24.88 6.53
CA LEU A 869 -0.35 26.02 5.59
C LEU A 869 -1.09 27.26 6.10
N LEU A 870 -2.18 27.07 6.84
CA LEU A 870 -3.01 28.17 7.34
C LEU A 870 -2.41 28.87 8.58
N GLN A 871 -1.44 28.23 9.27
CA GLN A 871 -0.85 28.76 10.50
C GLN A 871 0.05 30.00 10.25
N HIS A 872 0.78 30.07 9.16
CA HIS A 872 1.80 31.07 8.88
C HIS A 872 1.55 31.82 7.57
N SER A 873 0.30 32.24 7.28
CA SER A 873 0.00 32.94 6.01
C SER A 873 0.88 32.41 4.85
N GLY A 874 0.77 31.09 4.57
CA GLY A 874 1.65 30.38 3.64
C GLY A 874 1.65 30.86 2.19
N GLU A 875 1.11 32.06 1.97
CA GLU A 875 1.10 32.78 0.68
C GLU A 875 2.52 32.98 0.11
N ASP A 876 3.55 33.00 0.97
CA ASP A 876 4.95 33.14 0.52
C ASP A 876 5.56 31.82 0.02
N CYS A 877 5.06 30.65 0.45
CA CYS A 877 5.62 29.33 0.11
C CYS A 877 4.68 28.46 -0.74
N PHE A 878 3.37 28.69 -0.68
CA PHE A 878 2.36 27.96 -1.42
C PHE A 878 1.29 28.87 -2.03
N LEU A 879 0.79 28.51 -3.19
CA LEU A 879 -0.41 29.11 -3.78
C LEU A 879 -1.61 28.26 -3.44
N LEU A 880 -2.40 28.65 -2.44
CA LEU A 880 -3.65 27.97 -2.08
C LEU A 880 -4.79 28.49 -2.98
N ARG A 881 -5.45 27.56 -3.67
CA ARG A 881 -6.68 27.84 -4.43
C ARG A 881 -7.80 26.93 -3.95
N VAL A 882 -8.95 27.52 -3.67
CA VAL A 882 -10.18 26.80 -3.34
C VAL A 882 -11.10 26.92 -4.54
N LEU A 883 -11.56 25.80 -5.06
CA LEU A 883 -12.36 25.72 -6.28
C LEU A 883 -13.64 24.92 -5.99
N SER A 884 -14.74 25.33 -6.60
CA SER A 884 -15.98 24.55 -6.60
C SER A 884 -16.11 23.73 -7.90
N ALA A 885 -17.05 22.80 -7.93
CA ALA A 885 -17.37 22.05 -9.13
C ALA A 885 -17.90 22.98 -10.26
N GLU A 886 -18.57 24.09 -9.92
CA GLU A 886 -19.02 25.11 -10.87
C GLU A 886 -17.83 25.85 -11.49
N ASP A 887 -16.83 26.24 -10.69
CA ASP A 887 -15.61 26.90 -11.16
C ASP A 887 -14.88 26.06 -12.22
N LEU A 888 -14.81 24.72 -12.02
CA LEU A 888 -14.21 23.79 -13.00
C LEU A 888 -14.95 23.79 -14.33
N LEU A 889 -16.27 23.90 -14.32
CA LEU A 889 -17.07 23.95 -15.54
C LEU A 889 -16.90 25.28 -16.27
N GLU A 890 -16.77 26.39 -15.54
CA GLU A 890 -16.53 27.72 -16.11
C GLU A 890 -15.13 27.82 -16.73
N GLU A 891 -14.07 27.42 -16.03
CA GLU A 891 -12.70 27.39 -16.56
C GLU A 891 -12.59 26.48 -17.81
N SER A 892 -13.30 25.35 -17.83
CA SER A 892 -13.34 24.45 -19.00
C SER A 892 -14.02 25.10 -20.21
N ARG A 893 -15.06 25.90 -19.98
CA ARG A 893 -15.76 26.65 -21.05
C ARG A 893 -14.90 27.78 -21.59
N GLU A 894 -14.23 28.50 -20.73
CA GLU A 894 -13.32 29.61 -21.11
C GLU A 894 -12.12 29.08 -21.91
N ALA A 895 -11.51 27.96 -21.48
CA ALA A 895 -10.42 27.33 -22.19
C ALA A 895 -10.82 26.91 -23.61
N LYS A 896 -11.98 26.24 -23.77
CA LYS A 896 -12.51 25.87 -25.08
C LYS A 896 -12.85 27.08 -25.97
N ALA A 897 -13.39 28.14 -25.37
CA ALA A 897 -13.65 29.38 -26.08
C ALA A 897 -12.35 30.07 -26.54
N SER A 898 -11.35 30.13 -25.69
CA SER A 898 -10.02 30.72 -25.99
C SER A 898 -9.32 29.97 -27.14
N ASP A 899 -9.37 28.65 -27.17
CA ASP A 899 -8.77 27.86 -28.24
C ASP A 899 -9.51 28.04 -29.57
N LEU A 900 -10.83 28.12 -29.53
CA LEU A 900 -11.63 28.42 -30.73
C LEU A 900 -11.30 29.80 -31.29
N TRP A 901 -11.16 30.83 -30.42
CA TRP A 901 -10.77 32.16 -30.82
C TRP A 901 -9.35 32.22 -31.36
N ARG A 902 -8.36 31.50 -30.80
CA ARG A 902 -6.99 31.39 -31.32
C ARG A 902 -6.95 30.79 -32.72
N VAL A 903 -7.76 29.74 -32.98
CA VAL A 903 -7.87 29.12 -34.31
C VAL A 903 -8.50 30.09 -35.31
N LEU A 904 -9.48 30.92 -34.87
CA LEU A 904 -10.13 31.92 -35.70
C LEU A 904 -9.28 33.18 -35.98
N GLU A 905 -8.47 33.60 -35.01
CA GLU A 905 -7.58 34.76 -35.15
C GLU A 905 -6.32 34.50 -36.00
N HIS A 906 -5.84 33.24 -36.01
CA HIS A 906 -4.68 32.83 -36.79
C HIS A 906 -5.01 31.62 -37.72
N PRO A 907 -5.88 31.80 -38.75
CA PRO A 907 -6.11 30.74 -39.69
C PRO A 907 -4.80 30.49 -40.43
N LYS A 908 -4.09 29.42 -40.09
CA LYS A 908 -3.02 28.93 -40.95
C LYS A 908 -3.69 28.49 -42.24
N GLU A 909 -3.41 29.23 -43.33
CA GLU A 909 -3.81 28.81 -44.67
C GLU A 909 -3.00 27.57 -45.08
N GLU A 910 -3.47 26.41 -44.67
CA GLU A 910 -3.06 25.15 -45.28
C GLU A 910 -4.12 24.72 -46.29
N PRO A 911 -3.93 25.01 -47.57
CA PRO A 911 -4.94 24.77 -48.60
C PRO A 911 -5.27 23.28 -48.80
N GLU A 912 -4.37 22.37 -48.37
CA GLU A 912 -4.61 20.93 -48.43
C GLU A 912 -5.51 20.45 -47.28
N ALA A 913 -5.28 20.93 -46.08
CA ALA A 913 -6.11 20.59 -44.89
C ALA A 913 -7.53 21.12 -45.08
N ARG A 914 -7.68 22.34 -45.61
CA ARG A 914 -8.98 22.92 -45.92
C ARG A 914 -9.73 22.11 -46.97
N ARG A 915 -9.09 21.70 -48.07
CA ARG A 915 -9.70 20.84 -49.11
C ARG A 915 -10.06 19.46 -48.59
N TYR A 916 -9.24 18.92 -47.67
CA TYR A 916 -9.55 17.65 -47.03
C TYR A 916 -10.80 17.78 -46.15
N LEU A 917 -10.88 18.82 -45.32
CA LEU A 917 -12.04 19.08 -44.45
C LEU A 917 -13.28 19.39 -45.28
N GLU A 918 -13.18 20.22 -46.33
CA GLU A 918 -14.29 20.51 -47.23
C GLU A 918 -14.81 19.23 -47.92
N ARG A 919 -13.92 18.30 -48.27
CA ARG A 919 -14.32 16.99 -48.83
C ARG A 919 -15.01 16.13 -47.76
N VAL A 920 -14.42 16.01 -46.57
CA VAL A 920 -14.96 15.18 -45.44
C VAL A 920 -16.33 15.72 -45.02
N PHE A 921 -16.52 17.04 -44.93
CA PHE A 921 -17.80 17.63 -44.53
C PHE A 921 -18.81 17.72 -45.67
N SER A 922 -18.41 17.61 -46.97
CA SER A 922 -19.31 17.56 -48.11
C SER A 922 -19.75 16.14 -48.50
N GLU A 923 -19.02 15.11 -48.06
CA GLU A 923 -19.44 13.73 -48.20
C GLU A 923 -20.49 13.44 -47.11
N GLY A 924 -21.78 13.37 -47.51
CA GLY A 924 -22.83 12.90 -46.59
C GLY A 924 -22.52 11.48 -46.13
N TYR A 925 -22.75 11.24 -44.85
CA TYR A 925 -22.55 9.90 -44.28
C TYR A 925 -23.46 8.91 -44.99
N PRO A 926 -22.92 7.85 -45.66
CA PRO A 926 -23.71 6.98 -46.53
C PRO A 926 -24.80 6.16 -45.80
N TYR A 927 -24.77 6.18 -44.44
CA TYR A 927 -25.70 5.47 -43.58
C TYR A 927 -26.41 6.42 -42.62
N GLU A 928 -26.89 7.55 -43.11
CA GLU A 928 -27.56 8.59 -42.32
C GLU A 928 -28.82 8.06 -41.58
N GLN A 929 -29.49 7.08 -42.19
CA GLN A 929 -30.68 6.44 -41.59
C GLN A 929 -30.34 5.53 -40.42
N GLU A 930 -29.14 4.95 -40.38
CA GLU A 930 -28.69 4.08 -39.26
C GLU A 930 -28.23 4.88 -38.07
N GLN A 931 -27.88 6.16 -38.18
CA GLN A 931 -27.58 7.04 -37.05
C GLN A 931 -28.80 7.27 -36.14
N ALA A 932 -30.01 7.14 -36.67
CA ALA A 932 -31.25 7.30 -35.92
C ALA A 932 -31.62 6.05 -35.10
N ILE A 933 -30.87 4.94 -35.27
CA ILE A 933 -31.12 3.69 -34.59
C ILE A 933 -30.32 3.69 -33.26
N SER A 934 -31.03 3.81 -32.16
CA SER A 934 -30.41 3.71 -30.81
C SER A 934 -29.79 2.33 -30.61
N GLY A 935 -28.47 2.26 -30.42
CA GLY A 935 -27.73 1.01 -30.18
C GLY A 935 -28.11 0.27 -28.89
N LYS A 936 -28.80 0.96 -27.95
CA LYS A 936 -29.49 0.37 -26.79
C LYS A 936 -30.81 1.08 -26.59
N VAL A 937 -31.90 0.32 -26.49
CA VAL A 937 -33.24 0.81 -26.15
C VAL A 937 -33.66 0.17 -24.83
N SER A 938 -34.05 0.95 -23.86
CA SER A 938 -34.55 0.41 -22.61
C SER A 938 -35.99 -0.11 -22.78
N VAL A 939 -36.39 -1.09 -21.96
CA VAL A 939 -37.77 -1.62 -21.95
C VAL A 939 -38.81 -0.51 -21.73
N THR A 940 -38.45 0.57 -21.04
CA THR A 940 -39.30 1.71 -20.77
C THR A 940 -39.49 2.60 -22.04
N GLU A 941 -38.47 2.71 -22.88
CA GLU A 941 -38.56 3.43 -24.18
C GLU A 941 -39.36 2.64 -25.20
N LEU A 942 -39.22 1.33 -25.28
CA LEU A 942 -40.05 0.46 -26.07
C LEU A 942 -41.53 0.54 -25.67
N LYS A 943 -41.84 0.59 -24.37
CA LYS A 943 -43.23 0.81 -23.90
C LYS A 943 -43.77 2.18 -24.29
N LYS A 944 -42.96 3.24 -24.22
CA LYS A 944 -43.39 4.57 -24.69
C LYS A 944 -43.63 4.66 -26.18
N GLN A 945 -42.91 3.89 -27.00
CA GLN A 945 -43.13 3.82 -28.46
C GLN A 945 -44.39 3.06 -28.81
N THR A 946 -44.83 2.11 -27.99
CA THR A 946 -46.10 1.38 -28.20
C THR A 946 -47.31 2.13 -27.70
N GLU A 947 -47.18 3.19 -26.93
CA GLU A 947 -48.26 4.01 -26.38
C GLU A 947 -48.55 5.30 -27.16
N LEU A 948 -47.85 5.57 -28.27
CA LEU A 948 -48.12 6.72 -29.17
C LEU A 948 -49.24 6.41 -30.17
N PRO A 949 -50.22 7.33 -30.41
CA PRO A 949 -51.31 7.11 -31.35
C PRO A 949 -50.81 6.99 -32.78
N GLU A 950 -51.56 6.24 -33.58
CA GLU A 950 -51.30 5.91 -34.99
C GLU A 950 -51.29 7.14 -35.93
N GLU A 951 -50.35 8.06 -35.79
CA GLU A 951 -50.13 9.11 -36.76
C GLU A 951 -48.65 9.42 -36.96
N HIS A 952 -47.86 8.41 -37.33
CA HIS A 952 -46.62 8.61 -38.10
C HIS A 952 -46.30 7.33 -38.88
N GLU A 953 -46.74 7.34 -40.12
CA GLU A 953 -46.25 6.41 -41.15
C GLU A 953 -44.72 6.52 -41.25
N GLY A 954 -44.05 5.43 -41.14
CA GLY A 954 -42.69 5.25 -41.59
C GLY A 954 -41.61 4.96 -40.58
N LEU A 955 -41.73 3.85 -39.85
CA LEU A 955 -40.57 3.16 -39.31
C LEU A 955 -40.84 1.64 -39.34
N GLU A 956 -40.48 1.00 -40.43
CA GLU A 956 -40.35 -0.44 -40.47
C GLU A 956 -39.14 -0.85 -39.62
N LEU A 957 -39.40 -1.52 -38.53
CA LEU A 957 -38.39 -2.23 -37.75
C LEU A 957 -37.99 -3.48 -38.55
N TYR A 958 -36.74 -3.51 -39.02
CA TYR A 958 -36.12 -4.76 -39.46
C TYR A 958 -35.78 -5.65 -38.26
N PRO A 959 -35.94 -6.98 -38.37
CA PRO A 959 -35.80 -7.93 -37.27
C PRO A 959 -34.37 -8.12 -36.78
#